data_95fedb12eada60148659463d7592a433
#
_entry.id   95fedb12eada60148659463d7592a433
#
_cell.length_a   1.000
_cell.length_b   1.000
_cell.length_c   1.000
_cell.angle_alpha   90.00
_cell.angle_beta   90.00
_cell.angle_gamma   90.00
#
_symmetry.space_group_name_H-M   'P 1'
#
loop_
_entity.id
_entity.type
_entity.pdbx_description
1 polymer ?
#
loop_
_entity_poly.entity_id
_entity_poly.type
_entity_poly.pdbx_seq_one_letter_code
_entity_poly.pdbx_strand_id
1 'polypeptide(L)'
;MKISKKNNLKKLVALSFLPLSFSLFAEEINVDASFLATPTELKNSWQINKINAPYLWGFNVSGLNVKIGEIDTGIYQHKELQGRILAGYNFVKNTPISANASSDDNGHGTHVAGIIAANVGTNFGTYDVVGVAPQASLIPIKVLDNRGSGSLTNVVKGIDYSVSQGAHISSMSLGWSGSGDPTVQAALGRAVNAGQLLVIAAGNDGAANPGWPARYAKDSFANGQIIAVGAVDNNNNMPSWSNRAGDTANFYLVAPGVNILSTYNGSSTSYATLSGTSMATPVVSGAAALLKQGWNLSAKQIATILFTTAKDLGTAGVDSTYGWGLLDLQAAMSPIGNPTFPTVTSKGITISTTSIVNSASQTPTAYKAALANANLKVAGLDDFGRDFIYDFSSLYGTNNTVKDQTLSQIMSSMNTNLSVREYKTKDSKMALAQVDTNINMASNSIDAFGNNLNKETTVTSFFYSKDLFDQQSFALGMNTNTNRFFGFADTPFEYSGFIARKAFDNPYLGFESSQNFFAYATPLGNKWRVAAGVLNNSDTISRQSTSVSGEYRSYQPNLNANLIELSNSQENNKFALSFGSVTEQTGMLGGSAGSLFGITESSNTMFMSLKNATKLSKDTWFAASINNGITLKNGNQNSLVSSTSNINSQSWSLGLLSENVIQKNDRIGFAVSQPLTVTSGSMNLDLPVGLDYDSGIMKYQSRSISMASTSTERDFEMSYRMPTSENANLAISALYRMNPESNAMNTDQKVFTVFWRNWF
;
A
#
# COMPACT_ATOMS: atom_id res chain seq x y z
N MET A 1 5.71 42.94 -28.31
CA MET A 1 5.20 42.17 -27.18
C MET A 1 5.77 40.76 -27.22
N LYS A 2 6.94 40.55 -26.54
CA LYS A 2 7.68 39.29 -26.53
C LYS A 2 7.16 38.42 -25.40
N ILE A 3 6.57 37.27 -25.69
CA ILE A 3 6.24 36.25 -24.69
C ILE A 3 7.25 35.12 -24.81
N SER A 4 7.99 34.94 -23.75
CA SER A 4 9.07 33.98 -23.53
C SER A 4 8.53 32.55 -23.50
N LYS A 5 8.98 31.73 -24.45
CA LYS A 5 8.93 30.27 -24.39
C LYS A 5 10.18 29.78 -23.67
N LYS A 6 10.11 29.52 -22.38
CA LYS A 6 11.04 28.61 -21.65
C LYS A 6 10.40 28.22 -20.32
N ASN A 7 10.22 26.93 -20.12
CA ASN A 7 9.95 26.16 -18.91
C ASN A 7 8.70 25.25 -18.96
N ASN A 8 8.76 24.25 -19.84
CA ASN A 8 7.83 23.12 -19.77
C ASN A 8 8.52 21.76 -20.06
N LEU A 9 9.78 21.58 -19.63
CA LEU A 9 10.47 20.30 -19.81
C LEU A 9 11.06 19.72 -18.51
N LYS A 10 10.60 20.18 -17.34
CA LYS A 10 11.03 19.63 -16.03
C LYS A 10 9.86 19.12 -15.16
N LYS A 11 8.70 18.86 -15.74
CA LYS A 11 7.54 18.30 -15.00
C LYS A 11 7.15 16.88 -15.39
N LEU A 12 8.04 16.11 -16.04
CA LEU A 12 7.71 14.76 -16.51
C LEU A 12 8.48 13.62 -15.83
N VAL A 13 9.10 13.85 -14.65
CA VAL A 13 9.81 12.79 -13.91
C VAL A 13 9.36 12.69 -12.44
N ALA A 14 8.28 13.34 -12.05
CA ALA A 14 7.77 13.31 -10.67
C ALA A 14 6.36 12.71 -10.57
N LEU A 15 6.05 11.63 -11.31
CA LEU A 15 4.75 10.96 -11.26
C LEU A 15 4.88 9.47 -10.90
N SER A 16 5.68 9.13 -9.90
CA SER A 16 5.80 7.74 -9.46
C SER A 16 5.67 7.50 -7.95
N PHE A 17 5.38 8.51 -7.15
CA PHE A 17 5.04 8.32 -5.74
C PHE A 17 3.98 9.33 -5.34
N LEU A 18 2.71 9.01 -5.61
CA LEU A 18 1.64 9.55 -4.78
C LEU A 18 1.80 8.89 -3.41
N PRO A 19 2.13 9.63 -2.33
CA PRO A 19 2.07 9.07 -1.00
C PRO A 19 0.63 8.61 -0.79
N LEU A 20 0.46 7.34 -0.37
CA LEU A 20 -0.78 6.91 0.25
C LEU A 20 -1.12 7.96 1.30
N SER A 21 -2.28 8.58 1.20
CA SER A 21 -2.72 9.56 2.19
C SER A 21 -3.00 8.78 3.48
N PHE A 22 -2.11 8.92 4.46
CA PHE A 22 -2.31 8.37 5.79
C PHE A 22 -3.18 9.33 6.59
N SER A 23 -4.29 8.85 7.14
CA SER A 23 -5.02 9.55 8.19
C SER A 23 -4.77 8.85 9.53
N LEU A 24 -4.56 9.63 10.58
CA LEU A 24 -4.10 9.15 11.88
C LEU A 24 -5.17 8.41 12.70
N PHE A 25 -6.46 8.48 12.35
CA PHE A 25 -7.54 7.83 13.11
C PHE A 25 -8.71 7.46 12.19
N ALA A 26 -9.43 6.40 12.56
CA ALA A 26 -10.53 5.83 11.77
C ALA A 26 -11.82 6.67 11.72
N GLU A 27 -11.97 7.69 12.56
CA GLU A 27 -13.13 8.59 12.54
C GLU A 27 -12.84 9.84 11.71
N GLU A 28 -13.85 10.40 11.07
CA GLU A 28 -13.76 11.72 10.44
C GLU A 28 -13.22 12.72 11.44
N ILE A 29 -12.07 13.33 11.14
CA ILE A 29 -11.39 14.29 11.99
C ILE A 29 -12.27 15.54 12.06
N ASN A 30 -13.06 15.63 13.11
CA ASN A 30 -13.68 16.87 13.50
C ASN A 30 -12.61 17.65 14.27
N VAL A 31 -11.85 18.48 13.56
CA VAL A 31 -10.86 19.37 14.21
C VAL A 31 -11.64 20.28 15.14
N ASP A 32 -11.56 20.01 16.43
CA ASP A 32 -12.13 20.92 17.43
C ASP A 32 -11.35 22.24 17.37
N ALA A 33 -12.01 23.27 16.88
CA ALA A 33 -11.42 24.62 16.77
C ALA A 33 -10.87 25.16 18.10
N SER A 34 -11.27 24.58 19.25
CA SER A 34 -10.77 24.92 20.58
C SER A 34 -9.31 24.52 20.82
N PHE A 35 -8.74 23.65 19.94
CA PHE A 35 -7.33 23.23 19.99
C PHE A 35 -6.40 24.02 19.07
N LEU A 36 -6.88 25.10 18.46
CA LEU A 36 -6.02 25.94 17.64
C LEU A 36 -5.25 26.92 18.53
N ALA A 37 -3.93 26.77 18.60
CA ALA A 37 -3.07 27.78 19.22
C ALA A 37 -3.22 29.12 18.49
N THR A 38 -3.25 30.20 19.24
CA THR A 38 -3.33 31.57 18.70
C THR A 38 -2.05 31.89 17.89
N PRO A 39 -2.10 32.81 16.91
CA PRO A 39 -0.88 33.29 16.26
C PRO A 39 0.17 33.83 17.20
N THR A 40 -0.25 34.43 18.33
CA THR A 40 0.63 34.95 19.39
C THR A 40 1.36 33.81 20.08
N GLU A 41 0.64 32.76 20.50
CA GLU A 41 1.21 31.58 21.14
C GLU A 41 2.23 30.88 20.21
N LEU A 42 1.89 30.66 18.95
CA LEU A 42 2.78 30.01 17.98
C LEU A 42 4.02 30.84 17.65
N LYS A 43 3.91 32.19 17.66
CA LYS A 43 5.04 33.07 17.47
C LYS A 43 5.97 33.05 18.69
N ASN A 44 5.40 33.10 19.90
CA ASN A 44 6.14 33.14 21.16
C ASN A 44 6.76 31.76 21.47
N SER A 45 6.08 30.71 21.14
CA SER A 45 6.53 29.30 21.33
C SER A 45 7.09 28.72 20.05
N TRP A 46 8.15 29.31 19.49
CA TRP A 46 8.73 28.89 18.23
C TRP A 46 9.16 27.41 18.19
N GLN A 47 9.52 26.86 19.34
CA GLN A 47 9.88 25.44 19.52
C GLN A 47 8.76 24.49 19.12
N ILE A 48 7.50 24.89 19.27
CA ILE A 48 6.32 24.09 18.93
C ILE A 48 6.24 23.82 17.43
N ASN A 49 6.40 24.89 16.64
CA ASN A 49 6.41 24.77 15.17
C ASN A 49 7.66 24.00 14.68
N LYS A 50 8.79 24.20 15.37
CA LYS A 50 10.05 23.57 15.00
C LYS A 50 10.01 22.05 15.05
N ILE A 51 9.24 21.49 15.97
CA ILE A 51 9.07 20.04 16.16
C ILE A 51 7.76 19.50 15.55
N ASN A 52 7.00 20.33 14.82
CA ASN A 52 5.71 19.99 14.21
C ASN A 52 4.61 19.56 15.22
N ALA A 53 4.61 20.08 16.45
CA ALA A 53 3.61 19.73 17.47
C ALA A 53 2.16 20.07 17.08
N PRO A 54 1.83 21.21 16.42
CA PRO A 54 0.47 21.55 16.01
C PRO A 54 -0.18 20.52 15.08
N TYR A 55 0.63 19.76 14.35
CA TYR A 55 0.14 18.68 13.50
C TYR A 55 -0.65 17.63 14.31
N LEU A 56 -0.23 17.32 15.53
CA LEU A 56 -0.86 16.33 16.40
C LEU A 56 -2.13 16.85 17.07
N TRP A 57 -2.13 18.11 17.46
CA TRP A 57 -3.30 18.70 18.10
C TRP A 57 -4.54 18.67 17.19
N GLY A 58 -4.34 18.80 15.87
CA GLY A 58 -5.40 18.60 14.88
C GLY A 58 -6.07 17.22 14.91
N PHE A 59 -5.45 16.24 15.57
CA PHE A 59 -6.00 14.90 15.80
C PHE A 59 -6.45 14.66 17.26
N ASN A 60 -6.70 15.72 18.03
CA ASN A 60 -7.02 15.65 19.46
C ASN A 60 -5.95 14.99 20.34
N VAL A 61 -4.70 14.92 19.85
CA VAL A 61 -3.55 14.41 20.63
C VAL A 61 -2.84 15.58 21.28
N SER A 62 -3.10 15.81 22.56
CA SER A 62 -2.71 17.00 23.32
C SER A 62 -2.07 16.67 24.67
N GLY A 63 -1.84 15.39 24.98
CA GLY A 63 -1.32 14.89 26.27
C GLY A 63 -2.40 14.58 27.31
N LEU A 64 -3.67 14.52 26.92
CA LEU A 64 -4.79 14.25 27.83
C LEU A 64 -4.59 12.91 28.56
N ASN A 65 -4.87 12.89 29.87
CA ASN A 65 -4.69 11.75 30.79
C ASN A 65 -3.24 11.28 30.98
N VAL A 66 -2.24 12.00 30.44
CA VAL A 66 -0.84 11.68 30.69
C VAL A 66 -0.31 12.48 31.88
N LYS A 67 0.26 11.78 32.88
CA LYS A 67 0.88 12.38 34.06
C LYS A 67 2.39 12.49 33.84
N ILE A 68 2.96 13.67 34.11
CA ILE A 68 4.41 13.92 34.02
C ILE A 68 4.88 14.36 35.43
N GLY A 69 5.82 13.60 36.00
CA GLY A 69 6.54 13.99 37.18
C GLY A 69 7.61 15.01 36.81
N GLU A 70 7.44 16.26 37.25
CA GLU A 70 8.41 17.31 37.01
C GLU A 70 9.32 17.41 38.23
N ILE A 71 10.56 16.90 38.10
CA ILE A 71 11.56 16.81 39.17
C ILE A 71 12.51 18.03 39.04
N ASP A 72 12.18 19.13 39.74
CA ASP A 72 12.82 20.43 39.55
C ASP A 72 12.74 21.33 40.83
N THR A 73 12.61 22.66 40.63
CA THR A 73 12.45 23.67 41.70
C THR A 73 11.02 23.83 42.17
N GLY A 74 10.07 23.06 41.63
CA GLY A 74 8.62 23.17 41.87
C GLY A 74 7.90 23.91 40.74
N ILE A 75 6.59 24.12 40.87
CA ILE A 75 5.76 24.83 39.87
C ILE A 75 5.04 25.97 40.58
N TYR A 76 5.02 27.17 39.98
CA TYR A 76 4.23 28.31 40.41
C TYR A 76 2.83 28.29 39.79
N GLN A 77 1.81 28.73 40.49
CA GLN A 77 0.43 28.83 40.02
C GLN A 77 0.29 29.91 38.93
N HIS A 78 0.64 29.58 37.70
CA HIS A 78 0.55 30.49 36.56
C HIS A 78 -0.78 30.30 35.81
N LYS A 79 -1.33 31.36 35.19
CA LYS A 79 -2.60 31.30 34.46
C LYS A 79 -2.58 30.31 33.32
N GLU A 80 -1.46 30.24 32.59
CA GLU A 80 -1.26 29.28 31.49
C GLU A 80 -1.21 27.82 31.99
N LEU A 81 -0.99 27.55 33.26
CA LEU A 81 -0.92 26.22 33.85
C LEU A 81 -2.18 25.85 34.65
N GLN A 82 -3.25 26.68 34.54
CA GLN A 82 -4.49 26.43 35.24
C GLN A 82 -5.10 25.08 34.88
N GLY A 83 -5.36 24.26 35.91
CA GLY A 83 -5.91 22.91 35.74
C GLY A 83 -4.91 21.86 35.34
N ARG A 84 -3.62 22.17 35.19
CA ARG A 84 -2.55 21.23 34.83
C ARG A 84 -1.81 20.68 36.06
N ILE A 85 -1.75 21.41 37.17
CA ILE A 85 -0.90 21.09 38.32
C ILE A 85 -1.64 20.20 39.31
N LEU A 86 -1.16 18.96 39.45
CA LEU A 86 -1.63 17.97 40.40
C LEU A 86 -1.00 18.22 41.82
N ALA A 87 -1.44 17.42 42.79
CA ALA A 87 -0.75 17.37 44.09
C ALA A 87 0.67 16.79 43.91
N GLY A 88 1.64 17.29 44.66
CA GLY A 88 3.04 16.93 44.59
C GLY A 88 3.73 16.91 45.95
N TYR A 89 5.08 17.02 45.96
CA TYR A 89 5.85 17.02 47.22
C TYR A 89 7.10 17.91 47.13
N ASN A 90 7.36 18.61 48.20
CA ASN A 90 8.55 19.43 48.39
C ASN A 90 9.56 18.71 49.29
N PHE A 91 10.57 18.11 48.74
CA PHE A 91 11.62 17.38 49.44
C PHE A 91 12.67 18.30 50.08
N VAL A 92 12.73 19.60 49.68
CA VAL A 92 13.61 20.59 50.32
C VAL A 92 13.07 20.95 51.67
N LYS A 93 11.74 21.16 51.81
CA LYS A 93 11.08 21.51 53.06
C LYS A 93 10.37 20.32 53.73
N ASN A 94 10.38 19.14 53.07
CA ASN A 94 9.71 17.92 53.51
C ASN A 94 8.20 18.13 53.79
N THR A 95 7.50 18.75 52.84
CA THR A 95 6.06 19.07 52.94
C THR A 95 5.31 18.68 51.67
N PRO A 96 4.02 18.26 51.79
CA PRO A 96 3.18 18.03 50.61
C PRO A 96 2.88 19.35 49.89
N ILE A 97 2.63 19.27 48.58
CA ILE A 97 2.17 20.35 47.71
C ILE A 97 0.73 20.01 47.30
N SER A 98 -0.21 20.90 47.64
CA SER A 98 -1.61 20.73 47.18
C SER A 98 -1.73 20.99 45.68
N ALA A 99 -2.76 20.39 45.04
CA ALA A 99 -3.05 20.65 43.64
C ALA A 99 -3.27 22.16 43.39
N ASN A 100 -2.75 22.66 42.30
CA ASN A 100 -2.77 24.07 41.90
C ASN A 100 -2.14 25.04 42.93
N ALA A 101 -1.30 24.55 43.82
CA ALA A 101 -0.57 25.42 44.75
C ALA A 101 0.80 25.80 44.19
N SER A 102 1.24 27.02 44.46
CA SER A 102 2.59 27.47 44.13
C SER A 102 3.63 26.83 45.05
N SER A 103 4.67 26.23 44.44
CA SER A 103 5.76 25.59 45.15
C SER A 103 7.15 26.05 44.70
N ASP A 104 7.22 26.75 43.58
CA ASP A 104 8.47 27.23 42.98
C ASP A 104 8.87 28.61 43.55
N ASP A 105 10.03 28.67 44.15
CA ASP A 105 10.66 29.87 44.69
C ASP A 105 11.95 30.29 43.94
N ASN A 106 12.20 29.64 42.74
CA ASN A 106 13.31 29.93 41.84
C ASN A 106 12.84 30.46 40.49
N GLY A 107 11.87 29.78 39.84
CA GLY A 107 11.30 30.06 38.52
C GLY A 107 11.66 29.08 37.46
N HIS A 108 12.72 28.25 37.64
CA HIS A 108 13.18 27.29 36.64
C HIS A 108 12.15 26.20 36.39
N GLY A 109 11.59 25.57 37.42
CA GLY A 109 10.57 24.54 37.24
C GLY A 109 9.28 25.08 36.62
N THR A 110 8.85 26.30 37.01
CA THR A 110 7.69 26.97 36.39
C THR A 110 7.92 27.17 34.88
N HIS A 111 9.15 27.52 34.49
CA HIS A 111 9.51 27.67 33.08
C HIS A 111 9.46 26.31 32.31
N VAL A 112 10.00 25.27 32.91
CA VAL A 112 9.94 23.89 32.41
C VAL A 112 8.47 23.42 32.26
N ALA A 113 7.64 23.65 33.30
CA ALA A 113 6.23 23.28 33.28
C ALA A 113 5.45 23.94 32.14
N GLY A 114 5.71 25.20 31.83
CA GLY A 114 5.06 25.91 30.71
C GLY A 114 5.43 25.35 29.36
N ILE A 115 6.71 24.95 29.14
CA ILE A 115 7.14 24.32 27.91
C ILE A 115 6.42 22.96 27.69
N ILE A 116 6.17 22.22 28.80
CA ILE A 116 5.45 20.95 28.71
C ILE A 116 3.96 21.19 28.44
N ALA A 117 3.27 22.00 29.26
CA ALA A 117 1.82 21.93 29.40
C ALA A 117 1.11 23.29 29.54
N ALA A 118 1.70 24.43 29.12
CA ALA A 118 0.94 25.66 29.02
C ALA A 118 -0.30 25.47 28.16
N ASN A 119 -1.46 25.97 28.63
CA ASN A 119 -2.75 25.80 27.94
C ASN A 119 -2.72 26.40 26.55
N VAL A 120 -3.55 25.86 25.67
CA VAL A 120 -3.71 26.31 24.28
C VAL A 120 -4.93 27.24 24.16
N GLY A 121 -4.88 28.20 23.24
CA GLY A 121 -6.00 29.11 22.95
C GLY A 121 -6.24 30.15 24.02
N THR A 122 -5.23 30.44 24.82
CA THR A 122 -5.29 31.51 25.86
C THR A 122 -5.16 32.87 25.21
N ASN A 123 -5.68 33.90 25.87
CA ASN A 123 -5.56 35.27 25.42
C ASN A 123 -5.33 36.17 26.65
N PHE A 124 -4.20 35.95 27.31
CA PHE A 124 -3.82 36.72 28.50
C PHE A 124 -2.95 37.95 28.19
N GLY A 125 -2.38 38.00 26.94
CA GLY A 125 -1.61 39.16 26.51
C GLY A 125 -0.53 38.88 25.46
N THR A 126 0.45 39.76 25.35
CA THR A 126 1.48 39.74 24.32
C THR A 126 2.47 38.56 24.43
N TYR A 127 2.60 37.99 25.61
CA TYR A 127 3.58 36.95 25.92
C TYR A 127 2.96 35.56 26.08
N ASP A 128 1.70 35.37 25.68
CA ASP A 128 1.04 34.06 25.75
C ASP A 128 1.89 33.01 25.06
N VAL A 129 1.97 31.83 25.69
CA VAL A 129 2.75 30.68 25.23
C VAL A 129 1.88 29.42 25.25
N VAL A 130 2.29 28.42 24.52
CA VAL A 130 1.64 27.10 24.52
C VAL A 130 2.66 26.02 24.79
N GLY A 131 2.29 25.01 25.57
CA GLY A 131 3.11 23.81 25.82
C GLY A 131 3.00 22.77 24.68
N VAL A 132 3.97 21.85 24.61
CA VAL A 132 3.98 20.77 23.64
C VAL A 132 2.78 19.84 23.83
N ALA A 133 2.43 19.56 25.10
CA ALA A 133 1.31 18.70 25.49
C ALA A 133 0.34 19.48 26.39
N PRO A 134 -0.49 20.40 25.83
CA PRO A 134 -1.23 21.40 26.62
C PRO A 134 -2.32 20.81 27.52
N GLN A 135 -2.64 19.53 27.40
CA GLN A 135 -3.57 18.83 28.29
C GLN A 135 -2.89 17.80 29.20
N ALA A 136 -1.57 17.69 29.20
CA ALA A 136 -0.86 16.86 30.16
C ALA A 136 -1.03 17.37 31.58
N SER A 137 -0.99 16.47 32.55
CA SER A 137 -1.04 16.78 33.98
C SER A 137 0.36 16.75 34.61
N LEU A 138 0.73 17.75 35.35
CA LEU A 138 2.04 17.92 35.96
C LEU A 138 2.00 17.60 37.45
N ILE A 139 2.91 16.76 37.93
CA ILE A 139 3.13 16.47 39.34
C ILE A 139 4.36 17.25 39.77
N PRO A 140 4.24 18.35 40.56
CA PRO A 140 5.38 19.13 41.03
C PRO A 140 6.18 18.36 42.09
N ILE A 141 7.45 18.07 41.78
CA ILE A 141 8.37 17.30 42.63
C ILE A 141 9.58 18.19 42.89
N LYS A 142 9.49 19.00 43.96
CA LYS A 142 10.53 19.96 44.27
C LYS A 142 11.69 19.28 45.00
N VAL A 143 12.81 19.11 44.30
CA VAL A 143 14.08 18.56 44.84
C VAL A 143 15.18 19.60 44.89
N LEU A 144 15.02 20.72 44.19
CA LEU A 144 15.94 21.84 44.12
C LEU A 144 15.40 23.05 44.92
N ASP A 145 16.28 23.76 45.59
CA ASP A 145 15.95 24.96 46.40
C ASP A 145 15.77 26.23 45.53
N ASN A 146 15.65 27.38 46.20
CA ASN A 146 15.50 28.68 45.55
C ASN A 146 16.74 29.16 44.77
N ARG A 147 17.87 28.46 44.87
CA ARG A 147 19.11 28.72 44.12
C ARG A 147 19.29 27.73 43.00
N GLY A 148 18.36 26.81 42.82
CA GLY A 148 18.46 25.72 41.85
C GLY A 148 19.40 24.59 42.27
N SER A 149 19.71 24.50 43.57
CA SER A 149 20.60 23.49 44.13
C SER A 149 19.85 22.42 44.93
N GLY A 150 20.28 21.18 44.88
CA GLY A 150 19.66 20.10 45.65
C GLY A 150 20.61 18.96 46.00
N SER A 151 20.23 18.14 46.99
CA SER A 151 20.99 16.96 47.36
C SER A 151 20.61 15.74 46.49
N LEU A 152 21.55 14.85 46.24
CA LEU A 152 21.27 13.57 45.53
C LEU A 152 20.20 12.74 46.26
N THR A 153 20.14 12.82 47.60
CA THR A 153 19.10 12.19 48.42
C THR A 153 17.70 12.71 48.05
N ASN A 154 17.53 14.02 47.83
CA ASN A 154 16.25 14.57 47.40
C ASN A 154 15.91 14.16 45.98
N VAL A 155 16.88 14.08 45.09
CA VAL A 155 16.70 13.54 43.70
C VAL A 155 16.21 12.09 43.74
N VAL A 156 16.84 11.22 44.53
CA VAL A 156 16.40 9.83 44.76
C VAL A 156 14.95 9.77 45.22
N LYS A 157 14.60 10.53 46.26
CA LYS A 157 13.24 10.58 46.79
C LYS A 157 12.24 11.13 45.76
N GLY A 158 12.65 12.11 44.96
CA GLY A 158 11.84 12.68 43.89
C GLY A 158 11.51 11.67 42.78
N ILE A 159 12.52 10.85 42.35
CA ILE A 159 12.33 9.77 41.38
C ILE A 159 11.35 8.74 41.94
N ASP A 160 11.58 8.24 43.16
CA ASP A 160 10.69 7.25 43.80
C ASP A 160 9.26 7.79 43.97
N TYR A 161 9.12 9.09 44.33
CA TYR A 161 7.81 9.73 44.44
C TYR A 161 7.10 9.81 43.07
N SER A 162 7.80 10.15 42.00
CA SER A 162 7.24 10.17 40.66
C SER A 162 6.63 8.83 40.29
N VAL A 163 7.36 7.73 40.59
CA VAL A 163 6.87 6.35 40.41
C VAL A 163 5.62 6.09 41.23
N SER A 164 5.64 6.46 42.55
CA SER A 164 4.53 6.21 43.47
C SER A 164 3.24 6.94 43.10
N GLN A 165 3.34 8.07 42.40
CA GLN A 165 2.21 8.85 41.92
C GLN A 165 1.69 8.38 40.54
N GLY A 166 2.31 7.35 39.96
CA GLY A 166 1.93 6.79 38.66
C GLY A 166 2.20 7.76 37.50
N ALA A 167 3.28 8.52 37.58
CA ALA A 167 3.72 9.35 36.47
C ALA A 167 4.16 8.41 35.29
N HIS A 168 3.73 8.72 34.09
CA HIS A 168 4.14 7.98 32.88
C HIS A 168 5.56 8.39 32.45
N ILE A 169 5.89 9.67 32.67
CA ILE A 169 7.14 10.30 32.26
C ILE A 169 7.69 11.06 33.45
N SER A 170 9.01 10.98 33.69
CA SER A 170 9.72 11.92 34.57
C SER A 170 10.55 12.88 33.74
N SER A 171 10.26 14.18 33.83
CA SER A 171 11.03 15.28 33.26
C SER A 171 12.06 15.76 34.27
N MET A 172 13.34 15.68 33.97
CA MET A 172 14.45 16.00 34.84
C MET A 172 15.37 17.04 34.21
N SER A 173 15.03 18.32 34.35
CA SER A 173 15.84 19.43 33.84
C SER A 173 16.97 19.79 34.81
N LEU A 174 17.68 18.79 35.31
CA LEU A 174 18.74 18.90 36.31
C LEU A 174 19.90 17.93 35.97
N GLY A 175 21.05 18.20 36.57
CA GLY A 175 22.20 17.33 36.45
C GLY A 175 23.43 17.83 37.22
N TRP A 176 24.51 17.03 37.17
CA TRP A 176 25.79 17.37 37.74
C TRP A 176 26.96 16.83 36.89
N SER A 177 28.12 17.45 37.01
CA SER A 177 29.38 17.01 36.42
C SER A 177 30.13 16.04 37.38
N GLY A 178 31.15 15.36 36.85
CA GLY A 178 31.97 14.42 37.58
C GLY A 178 31.53 12.96 37.42
N SER A 179 31.32 12.25 38.55
CA SER A 179 30.98 10.82 38.55
C SER A 179 29.48 10.55 38.76
N GLY A 180 29.03 9.41 38.31
CA GLY A 180 27.69 8.89 38.63
C GLY A 180 27.57 8.53 40.11
N ASP A 181 26.32 8.52 40.62
CA ASP A 181 26.00 8.14 41.99
C ASP A 181 25.17 6.86 42.02
N PRO A 182 25.64 5.81 42.75
CA PRO A 182 24.95 4.50 42.76
C PRO A 182 23.53 4.56 43.34
N THR A 183 23.23 5.51 44.23
CA THR A 183 21.89 5.59 44.82
C THR A 183 20.90 6.20 43.85
N VAL A 184 21.32 7.19 43.06
CA VAL A 184 20.53 7.74 41.95
C VAL A 184 20.38 6.69 40.85
N GLN A 185 21.43 5.96 40.48
CA GLN A 185 21.35 4.85 39.51
C GLN A 185 20.31 3.82 39.94
N ALA A 186 20.30 3.42 41.22
CA ALA A 186 19.32 2.48 41.74
C ALA A 186 17.88 3.02 41.67
N ALA A 187 17.68 4.31 41.94
CA ALA A 187 16.37 4.97 41.83
C ALA A 187 15.87 5.02 40.39
N LEU A 188 16.74 5.39 39.43
CA LEU A 188 16.44 5.34 38.01
C LEU A 188 16.08 3.90 37.57
N GLY A 189 16.79 2.87 38.05
CA GLY A 189 16.48 1.47 37.80
C GLY A 189 15.08 1.08 38.29
N ARG A 190 14.65 1.56 39.45
CA ARG A 190 13.26 1.35 39.96
C ARG A 190 12.22 2.00 39.05
N ALA A 191 12.50 3.23 38.60
CA ALA A 191 11.59 3.93 37.69
C ALA A 191 11.48 3.22 36.32
N VAL A 192 12.60 2.74 35.76
CA VAL A 192 12.63 1.93 34.55
C VAL A 192 11.83 0.62 34.72
N ASN A 193 12.02 -0.08 35.83
CA ASN A 193 11.29 -1.31 36.13
C ASN A 193 9.78 -1.09 36.33
N ALA A 194 9.37 0.11 36.76
CA ALA A 194 7.99 0.54 36.84
C ALA A 194 7.41 0.95 35.47
N GLY A 195 8.18 0.89 34.40
CA GLY A 195 7.73 1.24 33.04
C GLY A 195 7.70 2.73 32.77
N GLN A 196 8.36 3.55 33.56
CA GLN A 196 8.40 5.01 33.42
C GLN A 196 9.44 5.44 32.38
N LEU A 197 9.13 6.43 31.56
CA LEU A 197 10.08 7.09 30.68
C LEU A 197 10.79 8.22 31.46
N LEU A 198 12.11 8.27 31.36
CA LEU A 198 12.93 9.29 32.00
C LEU A 198 13.55 10.19 30.93
N VAL A 199 13.22 11.47 30.92
CA VAL A 199 13.74 12.47 29.97
C VAL A 199 14.62 13.43 30.75
N ILE A 200 15.93 13.47 30.45
CA ILE A 200 16.94 14.05 31.31
C ILE A 200 17.84 15.01 30.52
N ALA A 201 18.07 16.20 31.04
CA ALA A 201 18.93 17.22 30.45
C ALA A 201 20.40 16.75 30.38
N ALA A 202 21.03 16.92 29.21
CA ALA A 202 22.43 16.50 29.01
C ALA A 202 23.46 17.33 29.75
N GLY A 203 23.11 18.56 30.15
CA GLY A 203 23.99 19.52 30.85
C GLY A 203 24.51 20.64 29.95
N ASN A 204 25.05 21.67 30.57
CA ASN A 204 25.37 22.96 29.92
C ASN A 204 26.86 23.36 30.06
N ASP A 205 27.76 22.35 30.12
CA ASP A 205 29.20 22.54 30.33
C ASP A 205 30.01 22.50 29.02
N GLY A 206 29.36 22.32 27.87
CA GLY A 206 30.03 22.13 26.59
C GLY A 206 30.84 20.83 26.49
N ALA A 207 30.55 19.89 27.39
CA ALA A 207 31.30 18.62 27.50
C ALA A 207 31.04 17.69 26.31
N ALA A 208 32.03 16.82 26.02
CA ALA A 208 31.93 15.83 24.94
C ALA A 208 30.89 14.71 25.20
N ASN A 209 30.46 14.54 26.45
CA ASN A 209 29.48 13.56 26.89
C ASN A 209 28.42 14.24 27.77
N PRO A 210 27.21 13.65 27.86
CA PRO A 210 26.22 14.11 28.84
C PRO A 210 26.75 14.07 30.29
N GLY A 211 26.28 14.98 31.10
CA GLY A 211 26.45 14.93 32.55
C GLY A 211 25.56 13.85 33.19
N TRP A 212 25.68 13.69 34.51
CA TRP A 212 24.84 12.79 35.27
C TRP A 212 23.57 13.54 35.74
N PRO A 213 22.41 12.88 35.76
CA PRO A 213 22.20 11.45 35.58
C PRO A 213 21.91 11.05 34.11
N ALA A 214 21.85 11.98 33.12
CA ALA A 214 21.52 11.69 31.73
C ALA A 214 22.42 10.64 31.11
N ARG A 215 23.70 10.59 31.50
CA ARG A 215 24.70 9.64 30.98
C ARG A 215 24.39 8.19 31.33
N TYR A 216 23.52 7.90 32.31
CA TYR A 216 23.02 6.55 32.58
C TYR A 216 22.16 5.98 31.45
N ALA A 217 21.71 6.77 30.50
CA ALA A 217 20.90 6.30 29.39
C ALA A 217 21.56 5.16 28.58
N LYS A 218 22.90 5.12 28.53
CA LYS A 218 23.68 4.06 27.83
C LYS A 218 23.82 2.76 28.62
N ASP A 219 23.52 2.76 29.92
CA ASP A 219 23.71 1.61 30.78
C ASP A 219 22.59 0.58 30.59
N SER A 220 22.91 -0.71 30.72
CA SER A 220 21.96 -1.79 30.44
C SER A 220 20.69 -1.75 31.27
N PHE A 221 20.74 -1.26 32.53
CA PHE A 221 19.56 -1.14 33.37
C PHE A 221 18.56 -0.11 32.85
N ALA A 222 19.00 0.88 32.05
CA ALA A 222 18.12 1.89 31.46
C ALA A 222 17.15 1.29 30.44
N ASN A 223 17.43 0.11 29.90
CA ASN A 223 16.58 -0.66 28.99
C ASN A 223 16.04 0.16 27.78
N GLY A 224 16.73 1.27 27.42
CA GLY A 224 16.27 2.20 26.39
C GLY A 224 15.11 3.11 26.82
N GLN A 225 14.84 3.25 28.12
CA GLN A 225 13.78 4.08 28.69
C GLN A 225 14.31 5.39 29.29
N ILE A 226 15.57 5.71 29.09
CA ILE A 226 16.18 7.00 29.49
C ILE A 226 16.60 7.73 28.22
N ILE A 227 16.14 8.97 28.05
CA ILE A 227 16.51 9.85 26.94
C ILE A 227 17.39 10.98 27.48
N ALA A 228 18.62 11.09 27.01
CA ALA A 228 19.47 12.25 27.23
C ALA A 228 19.16 13.32 26.19
N VAL A 229 18.96 14.57 26.61
CA VAL A 229 18.48 15.65 25.75
C VAL A 229 19.47 16.79 25.65
N GLY A 230 19.97 17.08 24.45
CA GLY A 230 20.75 18.26 24.12
C GLY A 230 19.91 19.41 23.57
N ALA A 231 20.51 20.58 23.47
CA ALA A 231 19.85 21.78 23.00
C ALA A 231 20.32 22.22 21.61
N VAL A 232 19.38 22.71 20.79
CA VAL A 232 19.67 23.41 19.54
C VAL A 232 18.96 24.77 19.49
N ASP A 233 19.49 25.68 18.65
CA ASP A 233 18.86 26.94 18.29
C ASP A 233 17.82 26.77 17.16
N ASN A 234 17.18 27.88 16.75
CA ASN A 234 16.20 27.88 15.66
C ASN A 234 16.82 27.50 14.29
N ASN A 235 18.14 27.59 14.13
CA ASN A 235 18.87 27.20 12.91
C ASN A 235 19.41 25.77 12.95
N ASN A 236 19.05 24.98 14.00
CA ASN A 236 19.52 23.62 14.29
C ASN A 236 21.00 23.56 14.71
N ASN A 237 21.61 24.65 15.07
CA ASN A 237 22.98 24.66 15.58
C ASN A 237 22.98 24.29 17.07
N MET A 238 23.87 23.41 17.47
CA MET A 238 24.10 23.13 18.87
C MET A 238 24.95 24.26 19.49
N PRO A 239 24.45 24.96 20.52
CA PRO A 239 25.23 25.99 21.20
C PRO A 239 26.47 25.40 21.87
N SER A 240 27.52 26.23 22.03
CA SER A 240 28.81 25.79 22.59
C SER A 240 28.70 25.18 24.00
N TRP A 241 27.77 25.66 24.79
CA TRP A 241 27.54 25.22 26.17
C TRP A 241 26.74 23.87 26.26
N SER A 242 25.96 23.45 25.25
CA SER A 242 25.22 22.17 25.33
C SER A 242 26.20 21.00 25.34
N ASN A 243 26.07 20.10 26.32
CA ASN A 243 26.83 18.86 26.32
C ASN A 243 26.47 18.01 25.09
N ARG A 244 27.46 17.33 24.52
CA ARG A 244 27.34 16.48 23.31
C ARG A 244 26.84 15.10 23.67
N ALA A 245 26.40 14.35 22.65
CA ALA A 245 25.95 12.96 22.78
C ALA A 245 27.06 11.98 23.23
N GLY A 246 28.26 12.15 22.69
CA GLY A 246 29.43 11.38 23.06
C GLY A 246 29.21 9.87 23.08
N ASP A 247 29.54 9.24 24.19
CA ASP A 247 29.40 7.79 24.41
C ASP A 247 27.92 7.36 24.70
N THR A 248 27.00 8.32 24.74
CA THR A 248 25.57 8.10 24.97
C THR A 248 24.74 8.29 23.68
N ALA A 249 25.40 8.43 22.52
CA ALA A 249 24.79 8.83 21.26
C ALA A 249 23.54 8.02 20.87
N ASN A 250 23.51 6.71 21.11
CA ASN A 250 22.37 5.85 20.80
C ASN A 250 21.13 6.09 21.69
N PHE A 251 21.23 6.91 22.72
CA PHE A 251 20.16 7.25 23.67
C PHE A 251 20.02 8.75 23.86
N TYR A 252 20.43 9.51 22.85
CA TYR A 252 20.50 10.96 22.88
C TYR A 252 19.83 11.54 21.63
N LEU A 253 19.06 12.61 21.83
CA LEU A 253 18.55 13.46 20.77
C LEU A 253 18.60 14.92 21.19
N VAL A 254 18.35 15.83 20.24
CA VAL A 254 18.32 17.26 20.51
C VAL A 254 16.93 17.84 20.29
N ALA A 255 16.63 18.89 21.02
CA ALA A 255 15.40 19.66 20.88
C ALA A 255 15.68 21.16 21.03
N PRO A 256 14.75 22.05 20.62
CA PRO A 256 14.86 23.49 20.84
C PRO A 256 15.11 23.84 22.31
N GLY A 257 16.21 24.56 22.58
CA GLY A 257 16.61 24.91 23.93
C GLY A 257 17.28 26.27 24.06
N VAL A 258 17.22 27.12 23.01
CA VAL A 258 17.85 28.45 23.00
C VAL A 258 16.81 29.53 22.86
N ASN A 259 16.84 30.53 23.78
CA ASN A 259 15.88 31.64 23.77
C ASN A 259 14.40 31.18 23.79
N ILE A 260 14.08 30.26 24.69
CA ILE A 260 12.72 29.74 24.85
C ILE A 260 11.95 30.65 25.82
N LEU A 261 10.84 31.21 25.32
CA LEU A 261 9.89 31.96 26.17
C LEU A 261 8.92 30.98 26.84
N SER A 262 8.71 31.14 28.15
CA SER A 262 7.76 30.31 28.90
C SER A 262 7.29 31.02 30.17
N THR A 263 6.35 30.39 30.89
CA THR A 263 5.83 30.84 32.17
C THR A 263 6.93 30.98 33.22
N TYR A 264 6.78 31.92 34.19
CA TYR A 264 7.78 32.16 35.23
C TYR A 264 7.12 32.51 36.60
N ASN A 265 7.86 32.39 37.66
CA ASN A 265 7.31 32.49 39.03
C ASN A 265 7.13 33.90 39.60
N GLY A 266 7.41 34.98 38.89
CA GLY A 266 7.29 36.36 39.38
C GLY A 266 5.86 36.80 39.71
N SER A 267 4.90 36.29 38.96
CA SER A 267 3.44 36.43 39.17
C SER A 267 2.68 35.40 38.38
N SER A 268 1.35 35.35 38.51
CA SER A 268 0.50 34.47 37.71
C SER A 268 0.50 34.78 36.21
N THR A 269 1.16 35.85 35.77
CA THR A 269 1.27 36.29 34.38
C THR A 269 2.71 36.66 34.00
N SER A 270 3.70 36.20 34.76
CA SER A 270 5.11 36.45 34.47
C SER A 270 5.68 35.46 33.51
N TYR A 271 6.46 35.93 32.56
CA TYR A 271 7.17 35.10 31.58
C TYR A 271 8.66 35.43 31.60
N ALA A 272 9.48 34.46 31.20
CA ALA A 272 10.91 34.64 31.01
C ALA A 272 11.40 33.91 29.75
N THR A 273 12.50 34.44 29.17
CA THR A 273 13.22 33.76 28.09
C THR A 273 14.48 33.15 28.64
N LEU A 274 14.60 31.82 28.58
CA LEU A 274 15.76 31.07 29.07
C LEU A 274 16.38 30.21 27.94
N SER A 275 17.65 29.81 28.19
CA SER A 275 18.39 28.90 27.30
C SER A 275 19.07 27.84 28.16
N GLY A 276 19.05 26.59 27.67
CA GLY A 276 19.65 25.45 28.35
C GLY A 276 19.15 24.12 27.82
N THR A 277 19.86 23.05 28.05
CA THR A 277 19.35 21.68 27.87
C THR A 277 18.13 21.44 28.77
N SER A 278 18.00 22.21 29.86
CA SER A 278 16.81 22.28 30.71
C SER A 278 15.54 22.76 29.99
N MET A 279 15.64 23.53 28.89
CA MET A 279 14.51 24.00 28.11
C MET A 279 14.23 23.01 26.95
N ALA A 280 15.21 22.25 26.47
CA ALA A 280 15.06 21.20 25.50
C ALA A 280 14.39 19.95 26.09
N THR A 281 14.69 19.59 27.33
CA THR A 281 14.14 18.41 28.03
C THR A 281 12.62 18.42 28.11
N PRO A 282 11.93 19.49 28.55
CA PRO A 282 10.46 19.55 28.59
C PRO A 282 9.82 19.45 27.17
N VAL A 283 10.49 19.92 26.13
CA VAL A 283 10.01 19.73 24.74
C VAL A 283 9.89 18.24 24.41
N VAL A 284 10.92 17.45 24.75
CA VAL A 284 10.91 15.99 24.55
C VAL A 284 9.91 15.29 25.49
N SER A 285 9.78 15.76 26.73
CA SER A 285 8.82 15.22 27.70
C SER A 285 7.37 15.42 27.22
N GLY A 286 7.05 16.57 26.66
CA GLY A 286 5.76 16.85 26.04
C GLY A 286 5.52 16.00 24.80
N ALA A 287 6.53 15.86 23.93
CA ALA A 287 6.44 14.98 22.76
C ALA A 287 6.15 13.53 23.14
N ALA A 288 6.82 13.02 24.18
CA ALA A 288 6.56 11.70 24.71
C ALA A 288 5.14 11.54 25.26
N ALA A 289 4.58 12.59 25.87
CA ALA A 289 3.21 12.57 26.35
C ALA A 289 2.18 12.51 25.23
N LEU A 290 2.44 13.17 24.09
CA LEU A 290 1.59 13.06 22.91
C LEU A 290 1.56 11.62 22.38
N LEU A 291 2.73 10.96 22.22
CA LEU A 291 2.80 9.56 21.77
C LEU A 291 2.14 8.61 22.79
N LYS A 292 2.26 8.88 24.10
CA LYS A 292 1.62 8.08 25.14
C LYS A 292 0.10 8.15 25.07
N GLN A 293 -0.46 9.32 24.84
CA GLN A 293 -1.91 9.50 24.65
C GLN A 293 -2.38 8.82 23.38
N GLY A 294 -1.66 8.99 22.26
CA GLY A 294 -2.10 8.55 20.94
C GLY A 294 -2.27 7.02 20.84
N TRP A 295 -1.35 6.25 21.43
CA TRP A 295 -1.32 4.80 21.24
C TRP A 295 -1.01 3.96 22.50
N ASN A 296 -1.09 4.51 23.68
CA ASN A 296 -0.77 3.82 24.94
C ASN A 296 0.57 3.02 24.91
N LEU A 297 1.57 3.57 24.23
CA LEU A 297 2.88 2.94 24.05
C LEU A 297 3.63 2.75 25.37
N SER A 298 4.49 1.74 25.46
CA SER A 298 5.47 1.59 26.52
C SER A 298 6.55 2.67 26.46
N ALA A 299 7.21 2.94 27.57
CA ALA A 299 8.31 3.92 27.65
C ALA A 299 9.43 3.61 26.61
N LYS A 300 9.78 2.34 26.44
CA LYS A 300 10.79 1.91 25.46
C LYS A 300 10.34 2.16 24.02
N GLN A 301 9.08 1.87 23.69
CA GLN A 301 8.55 2.14 22.35
C GLN A 301 8.55 3.64 22.05
N ILE A 302 8.11 4.48 23.01
CA ILE A 302 8.14 5.93 22.86
C ILE A 302 9.56 6.42 22.58
N ALA A 303 10.53 6.02 23.41
CA ALA A 303 11.94 6.40 23.22
C ALA A 303 12.47 5.96 21.85
N THR A 304 12.19 4.70 21.45
CA THR A 304 12.65 4.15 20.15
C THR A 304 12.06 4.93 18.98
N ILE A 305 10.76 5.24 19.03
CA ILE A 305 10.08 6.06 17.99
C ILE A 305 10.74 7.44 17.91
N LEU A 306 10.90 8.14 19.05
CA LEU A 306 11.51 9.47 19.07
C LEU A 306 12.95 9.46 18.53
N PHE A 307 13.73 8.42 18.81
CA PHE A 307 15.07 8.28 18.27
C PHE A 307 15.06 8.01 16.75
N THR A 308 14.36 6.96 16.32
CA THR A 308 14.42 6.49 14.93
C THR A 308 13.76 7.43 13.93
N THR A 309 12.91 8.34 14.39
CA THR A 309 12.22 9.34 13.57
C THR A 309 12.80 10.75 13.72
N ALA A 310 13.84 10.94 14.55
CA ALA A 310 14.51 12.21 14.66
C ALA A 310 15.11 12.65 13.32
N LYS A 311 15.05 13.94 13.04
CA LYS A 311 15.69 14.50 11.84
C LYS A 311 17.21 14.51 12.03
N ASP A 312 17.91 13.75 11.22
CA ASP A 312 19.35 13.66 11.27
C ASP A 312 20.05 15.03 11.12
N LEU A 313 21.01 15.28 12.00
CA LEU A 313 21.82 16.49 12.02
C LEU A 313 23.29 16.10 12.19
N GLY A 314 24.19 16.84 11.58
CA GLY A 314 25.63 16.61 11.69
C GLY A 314 26.13 15.57 10.69
N THR A 315 26.87 14.58 11.18
CA THR A 315 27.33 13.45 10.38
C THR A 315 26.19 12.46 10.17
N ALA A 316 26.00 11.97 8.94
CA ALA A 316 24.89 11.07 8.60
C ALA A 316 24.80 9.87 9.54
N GLY A 317 23.62 9.63 10.09
CA GLY A 317 23.30 8.62 11.09
C GLY A 317 23.57 9.11 12.51
N VAL A 318 23.61 8.18 13.47
CA VAL A 318 23.85 8.51 14.88
C VAL A 318 25.28 8.99 15.07
N ASP A 319 25.46 10.21 15.57
CA ASP A 319 26.78 10.81 15.76
C ASP A 319 27.05 11.26 17.21
N SER A 320 28.32 11.55 17.53
CA SER A 320 28.75 11.93 18.87
C SER A 320 28.39 13.38 19.27
N THR A 321 27.84 14.17 18.37
CA THR A 321 27.42 15.57 18.62
C THR A 321 25.93 15.65 18.88
N TYR A 322 25.12 15.18 17.93
CA TYR A 322 23.67 15.32 17.92
C TYR A 322 22.92 14.05 18.31
N GLY A 323 23.62 12.91 18.50
CA GLY A 323 23.00 11.63 18.72
C GLY A 323 22.17 11.20 17.51
N TRP A 324 20.86 10.99 17.68
CA TRP A 324 19.90 10.71 16.60
C TRP A 324 19.48 11.95 15.81
N GLY A 325 19.75 13.18 16.32
CA GLY A 325 19.36 14.42 15.67
C GLY A 325 18.20 15.13 16.36
N LEU A 326 17.49 15.99 15.61
CA LEU A 326 16.42 16.85 16.09
C LEU A 326 15.07 16.11 16.17
N LEU A 327 14.41 16.24 17.31
CA LEU A 327 13.03 15.77 17.51
C LEU A 327 12.10 16.23 16.38
N ASP A 328 11.39 15.28 15.77
CA ASP A 328 10.39 15.52 14.71
C ASP A 328 9.10 14.74 15.02
N LEU A 329 8.08 15.44 15.48
CA LEU A 329 6.81 14.82 15.81
C LEU A 329 5.98 14.40 14.61
N GLN A 330 6.12 15.06 13.46
CA GLN A 330 5.43 14.64 12.24
C GLN A 330 5.96 13.29 11.76
N ALA A 331 7.28 13.10 11.79
CA ALA A 331 7.90 11.82 11.47
C ALA A 331 7.54 10.75 12.53
N ALA A 332 7.55 11.09 13.82
CA ALA A 332 7.18 10.18 14.91
C ALA A 332 5.73 9.69 14.83
N MET A 333 4.84 10.48 14.23
CA MET A 333 3.43 10.15 14.01
C MET A 333 3.16 9.41 12.69
N SER A 334 4.15 9.23 11.86
CA SER A 334 4.03 8.45 10.63
C SER A 334 4.21 6.96 10.94
N PRO A 335 3.60 6.05 10.13
CA PRO A 335 3.79 4.60 10.32
C PRO A 335 5.26 4.21 10.07
N ILE A 336 5.77 3.29 10.89
CA ILE A 336 7.14 2.80 10.84
C ILE A 336 7.11 1.33 10.41
N GLY A 337 7.92 0.98 9.40
CA GLY A 337 7.99 -0.37 8.86
C GLY A 337 6.89 -0.71 7.86
N ASN A 338 6.65 -2.00 7.68
CA ASN A 338 5.63 -2.49 6.76
C ASN A 338 4.30 -2.71 7.50
N PRO A 339 3.17 -2.19 6.96
CA PRO A 339 1.89 -2.35 7.63
C PRO A 339 1.44 -3.81 7.68
N THR A 340 0.92 -4.20 8.85
CA THR A 340 0.22 -5.47 9.07
C THR A 340 -1.27 -5.21 9.13
N PHE A 341 -2.04 -5.90 8.27
CA PHE A 341 -3.50 -5.78 8.21
C PHE A 341 -4.12 -6.98 8.92
N PRO A 342 -4.65 -6.80 10.14
CA PRO A 342 -5.31 -7.88 10.87
C PRO A 342 -6.54 -8.38 10.12
N THR A 343 -6.76 -9.70 10.08
CA THR A 343 -7.99 -10.32 9.60
C THR A 343 -8.76 -10.93 10.78
N VAL A 344 -10.06 -11.13 10.63
CA VAL A 344 -10.95 -11.62 11.74
C VAL A 344 -10.45 -12.94 12.34
N THR A 345 -9.77 -13.77 11.56
CA THR A 345 -9.37 -15.14 11.96
C THR A 345 -7.87 -15.33 12.11
N SER A 346 -7.05 -14.35 11.76
CA SER A 346 -5.59 -14.46 11.81
C SER A 346 -4.94 -13.26 12.50
N LYS A 347 -3.67 -13.42 12.93
CA LYS A 347 -2.87 -12.34 13.53
C LYS A 347 -2.57 -11.19 12.57
N GLY A 348 -2.93 -11.32 11.29
CA GLY A 348 -2.77 -10.30 10.28
C GLY A 348 -1.87 -10.72 9.11
N ILE A 349 -1.97 -9.95 8.03
CA ILE A 349 -1.16 -10.11 6.82
C ILE A 349 -0.21 -8.92 6.76
N THR A 350 1.09 -9.18 6.89
CA THR A 350 2.14 -8.15 6.70
C THR A 350 2.45 -8.02 5.22
N ILE A 351 2.29 -6.83 4.67
CA ILE A 351 2.48 -6.57 3.25
C ILE A 351 3.27 -5.27 3.07
N SER A 352 4.32 -5.30 2.23
CA SER A 352 4.98 -4.05 1.84
C SER A 352 4.04 -3.16 1.03
N THR A 353 4.15 -1.84 1.19
CA THR A 353 3.35 -0.87 0.42
C THR A 353 3.52 -1.05 -1.08
N THR A 354 4.72 -1.41 -1.54
CA THR A 354 5.00 -1.75 -2.95
C THR A 354 4.23 -2.99 -3.41
N SER A 355 4.11 -4.03 -2.57
CA SER A 355 3.35 -5.24 -2.89
C SER A 355 1.85 -4.96 -2.99
N ILE A 356 1.31 -4.03 -2.21
CA ILE A 356 -0.10 -3.61 -2.29
C ILE A 356 -0.40 -2.97 -3.64
N VAL A 357 0.44 -2.04 -4.10
CA VAL A 357 0.30 -1.37 -5.41
C VAL A 357 0.40 -2.39 -6.55
N ASN A 358 1.35 -3.31 -6.50
CA ASN A 358 1.52 -4.34 -7.51
C ASN A 358 0.33 -5.30 -7.56
N SER A 359 -0.22 -5.68 -6.41
CA SER A 359 -1.42 -6.52 -6.32
C SER A 359 -2.64 -5.85 -6.95
N ALA A 360 -2.84 -4.55 -6.72
CA ALA A 360 -3.95 -3.80 -7.29
C ALA A 360 -3.89 -3.74 -8.82
N SER A 361 -2.68 -3.70 -9.42
CA SER A 361 -2.51 -3.67 -10.88
C SER A 361 -2.90 -4.99 -11.57
N GLN A 362 -2.86 -6.11 -10.86
CA GLN A 362 -3.18 -7.46 -11.38
C GLN A 362 -4.62 -7.89 -11.10
N THR A 363 -5.39 -7.08 -10.40
CA THR A 363 -6.77 -7.40 -10.03
C THR A 363 -7.69 -7.43 -11.25
N PRO A 364 -8.59 -8.43 -11.38
CA PRO A 364 -9.54 -8.51 -12.50
C PRO A 364 -10.43 -7.29 -12.60
N THR A 365 -10.78 -6.89 -13.81
CA THR A 365 -11.56 -5.68 -14.09
C THR A 365 -12.87 -5.58 -13.30
N ALA A 366 -13.68 -6.64 -13.28
CA ALA A 366 -14.94 -6.65 -12.52
C ALA A 366 -14.74 -6.52 -11.01
N TYR A 367 -13.68 -7.15 -10.50
CA TYR A 367 -13.31 -7.10 -9.09
C TYR A 367 -12.74 -5.74 -8.71
N LYS A 368 -11.92 -5.17 -9.59
CA LYS A 368 -11.32 -3.85 -9.45
C LYS A 368 -12.37 -2.75 -9.38
N ALA A 369 -13.39 -2.80 -10.25
CA ALA A 369 -14.50 -1.86 -10.24
C ALA A 369 -15.32 -1.94 -8.93
N ALA A 370 -15.55 -3.13 -8.39
CA ALA A 370 -16.21 -3.31 -7.11
C ALA A 370 -15.40 -2.70 -5.95
N LEU A 371 -14.08 -2.96 -5.91
CA LEU A 371 -13.18 -2.40 -4.90
C LEU A 371 -13.04 -0.87 -5.01
N ALA A 372 -13.01 -0.30 -6.22
CA ALA A 372 -12.95 1.13 -6.44
C ALA A 372 -14.16 1.89 -5.83
N ASN A 373 -15.33 1.26 -5.84
CA ASN A 373 -16.56 1.83 -5.28
C ASN A 373 -16.73 1.56 -3.77
N ALA A 374 -15.80 0.86 -3.15
CA ALA A 374 -15.96 0.31 -1.81
C ALA A 374 -15.57 1.25 -0.67
N ASN A 375 -15.04 2.44 -0.91
CA ASN A 375 -14.45 3.29 0.12
C ASN A 375 -13.54 2.49 1.06
N LEU A 376 -12.42 1.97 0.52
CA LEU A 376 -11.52 1.04 1.17
C LEU A 376 -10.58 1.75 2.15
N LYS A 377 -11.12 2.30 3.24
CA LYS A 377 -10.33 2.79 4.37
C LYS A 377 -10.14 1.64 5.35
N VAL A 378 -8.89 1.24 5.56
CA VAL A 378 -8.51 0.03 6.30
C VAL A 378 -7.47 0.37 7.33
N ALA A 379 -7.68 -0.01 8.58
CA ALA A 379 -6.67 0.12 9.62
C ALA A 379 -5.58 -0.96 9.46
N GLY A 380 -4.34 -0.52 9.36
CA GLY A 380 -3.16 -1.38 9.40
C GLY A 380 -2.28 -1.02 10.58
N LEU A 381 -1.61 -2.02 11.16
CA LEU A 381 -0.69 -1.83 12.28
C LEU A 381 0.74 -1.67 11.75
N ASP A 382 1.48 -0.73 12.30
CA ASP A 382 2.91 -0.58 12.07
C ASP A 382 3.76 -1.53 12.94
N ASP A 383 5.08 -1.46 12.83
CA ASP A 383 6.01 -2.32 13.59
C ASP A 383 5.92 -2.12 15.12
N PHE A 384 5.31 -1.03 15.59
CA PHE A 384 5.06 -0.75 17.01
C PHE A 384 3.64 -1.10 17.46
N GLY A 385 2.82 -1.64 16.56
CA GLY A 385 1.42 -1.97 16.82
C GLY A 385 0.49 -0.75 16.85
N ARG A 386 0.90 0.38 16.29
CA ARG A 386 0.08 1.58 16.13
C ARG A 386 -0.79 1.45 14.90
N ASP A 387 -2.07 1.77 15.01
CA ASP A 387 -3.00 1.72 13.89
C ASP A 387 -2.98 3.01 13.07
N PHE A 388 -2.99 2.82 11.76
CA PHE A 388 -3.06 3.89 10.77
C PHE A 388 -4.09 3.53 9.71
N ILE A 389 -4.82 4.52 9.21
CA ILE A 389 -5.79 4.31 8.14
C ILE A 389 -5.11 4.42 6.79
N TYR A 390 -5.23 3.36 6.00
CA TYR A 390 -4.77 3.25 4.62
C TYR A 390 -5.98 3.34 3.69
N ASP A 391 -6.01 4.34 2.82
CA ASP A 391 -7.06 4.49 1.81
C ASP A 391 -6.65 3.80 0.51
N PHE A 392 -7.21 2.61 0.28
CA PHE A 392 -6.97 1.83 -0.94
C PHE A 392 -7.91 2.19 -2.09
N SER A 393 -8.88 3.08 -1.89
CA SER A 393 -9.84 3.48 -2.93
C SER A 393 -9.13 4.04 -4.17
N SER A 394 -8.06 4.82 -3.96
CA SER A 394 -7.26 5.39 -5.05
C SER A 394 -6.47 4.36 -5.87
N LEU A 395 -6.13 3.21 -5.28
CA LEU A 395 -5.39 2.14 -5.98
C LEU A 395 -6.26 1.39 -6.97
N TYR A 396 -7.55 1.31 -6.71
CA TYR A 396 -8.54 0.64 -7.55
C TYR A 396 -9.36 1.64 -8.37
N GLY A 397 -9.23 2.95 -8.10
CA GLY A 397 -9.88 4.01 -8.84
C GLY A 397 -9.33 4.20 -10.26
N THR A 398 -10.14 4.80 -11.12
CA THR A 398 -9.89 4.98 -12.56
C THR A 398 -8.76 5.94 -12.92
N ASN A 399 -8.22 6.68 -11.94
CA ASN A 399 -7.17 7.70 -12.18
C ASN A 399 -5.75 7.12 -12.34
N ASN A 400 -5.53 5.85 -12.00
CA ASN A 400 -4.32 5.19 -12.42
C ASN A 400 -4.52 4.78 -13.87
N THR A 401 -3.91 5.50 -14.78
CA THR A 401 -3.66 5.06 -16.14
C THR A 401 -2.85 3.75 -16.09
N VAL A 402 -3.54 2.65 -15.80
CA VAL A 402 -3.07 1.34 -16.20
C VAL A 402 -2.97 1.48 -17.71
N LYS A 403 -1.75 1.62 -18.22
CA LYS A 403 -1.49 1.52 -19.65
C LYS A 403 -2.22 0.28 -20.08
N ASP A 404 -3.21 0.48 -20.91
CA ASP A 404 -4.15 -0.52 -21.38
C ASP A 404 -3.43 -1.84 -21.60
N GLN A 405 -3.68 -2.82 -20.72
CA GLN A 405 -3.06 -4.15 -20.85
C GLN A 405 -3.41 -4.76 -22.19
N THR A 406 -4.58 -4.41 -22.74
CA THR A 406 -5.01 -4.84 -24.06
C THR A 406 -4.09 -4.24 -25.14
N LEU A 407 -3.74 -2.97 -25.04
CA LEU A 407 -2.82 -2.36 -25.99
C LEU A 407 -1.40 -2.93 -25.85
N SER A 408 -0.92 -3.14 -24.62
CA SER A 408 0.39 -3.77 -24.39
C SER A 408 0.40 -5.24 -24.81
N GLN A 409 -0.68 -5.98 -24.63
CA GLN A 409 -0.83 -7.37 -25.13
C GLN A 409 -0.92 -7.40 -26.66
N ILE A 410 -1.65 -6.46 -27.27
CA ILE A 410 -1.67 -6.29 -28.73
C ILE A 410 -0.26 -5.98 -29.23
N MET A 411 0.45 -5.04 -28.60
CA MET A 411 1.82 -4.67 -28.99
C MET A 411 2.84 -5.79 -28.73
N SER A 412 2.71 -6.55 -27.65
CA SER A 412 3.59 -7.70 -27.39
C SER A 412 3.35 -8.84 -28.38
N SER A 413 2.11 -9.08 -28.79
CA SER A 413 1.79 -10.05 -29.86
C SER A 413 2.28 -9.61 -31.24
N MET A 414 2.55 -8.30 -31.42
CA MET A 414 3.11 -7.74 -32.64
C MET A 414 4.62 -7.93 -32.76
N ASN A 415 5.34 -7.89 -31.63
CA ASN A 415 6.81 -7.92 -31.61
C ASN A 415 7.40 -9.34 -31.65
N THR A 416 6.56 -10.38 -31.68
CA THR A 416 7.04 -11.76 -31.78
C THR A 416 7.10 -12.20 -33.23
N ASN A 417 8.27 -12.58 -33.71
CA ASN A 417 8.43 -13.28 -34.98
C ASN A 417 7.82 -14.71 -34.89
N LEU A 418 6.48 -14.77 -34.98
CA LEU A 418 5.72 -16.01 -34.90
C LEU A 418 5.57 -16.61 -36.32
N SER A 419 6.21 -17.73 -36.62
CA SER A 419 5.92 -18.53 -37.79
C SER A 419 4.91 -19.63 -37.44
N VAL A 420 3.80 -19.71 -38.18
CA VAL A 420 2.80 -20.77 -38.02
C VAL A 420 2.86 -21.67 -39.26
N ARG A 421 3.12 -22.96 -39.05
CA ARG A 421 3.07 -23.99 -40.11
C ARG A 421 1.88 -24.88 -39.84
N GLU A 422 1.03 -25.05 -40.87
CA GLU A 422 -0.11 -25.93 -40.82
C GLU A 422 0.04 -27.05 -41.83
N TYR A 423 -0.19 -28.25 -41.36
CA TYR A 423 -0.20 -29.47 -42.20
C TYR A 423 -1.58 -30.11 -42.08
N LYS A 424 -2.23 -30.33 -43.20
CA LYS A 424 -3.54 -30.97 -43.27
C LYS A 424 -3.46 -32.17 -44.22
N THR A 425 -3.85 -33.34 -43.71
CA THR A 425 -4.09 -34.54 -44.51
C THR A 425 -5.59 -34.82 -44.56
N LYS A 426 -6.00 -35.92 -45.20
CA LYS A 426 -7.40 -36.35 -45.21
C LYS A 426 -7.94 -36.60 -43.80
N ASP A 427 -7.09 -37.13 -42.90
CA ASP A 427 -7.51 -37.67 -41.59
C ASP A 427 -6.81 -36.95 -40.42
N SER A 428 -5.98 -35.95 -40.67
CA SER A 428 -5.26 -35.27 -39.60
C SER A 428 -4.99 -33.78 -39.88
N LYS A 429 -4.98 -32.98 -38.80
CA LYS A 429 -4.54 -31.59 -38.83
C LYS A 429 -3.42 -31.40 -37.81
N MET A 430 -2.37 -30.72 -38.20
CA MET A 430 -1.29 -30.32 -37.31
C MET A 430 -0.98 -28.84 -37.51
N ALA A 431 -0.83 -28.09 -36.44
CA ALA A 431 -0.35 -26.71 -36.48
C ALA A 431 0.79 -26.53 -35.48
N LEU A 432 1.86 -25.91 -35.94
CA LEU A 432 3.02 -25.55 -35.13
C LEU A 432 3.21 -24.04 -35.20
N ALA A 433 3.29 -23.41 -34.06
CA ALA A 433 3.75 -22.02 -33.98
C ALA A 433 5.14 -21.98 -33.33
N GLN A 434 6.06 -21.32 -33.98
CA GLN A 434 7.44 -21.18 -33.59
C GLN A 434 7.75 -19.70 -33.42
N VAL A 435 8.44 -19.33 -32.34
CA VAL A 435 8.99 -17.98 -32.14
C VAL A 435 10.50 -18.06 -32.19
N ASP A 436 11.08 -17.24 -33.04
CA ASP A 436 12.51 -16.99 -33.01
C ASP A 436 12.82 -15.93 -31.95
N THR A 437 13.41 -16.34 -30.85
CA THR A 437 13.85 -15.43 -29.78
C THR A 437 15.32 -15.12 -29.96
N ASN A 438 15.67 -13.84 -30.11
CA ASN A 438 17.05 -13.40 -29.96
C ASN A 438 17.40 -13.41 -28.45
N ILE A 439 18.08 -14.44 -28.00
CA ILE A 439 18.60 -14.52 -26.62
C ILE A 439 19.91 -13.75 -26.56
N ASN A 440 19.87 -12.57 -25.94
CA ASN A 440 20.92 -11.61 -25.58
C ASN A 440 21.06 -10.37 -26.46
N MET A 441 20.57 -9.28 -25.92
CA MET A 441 20.89 -7.93 -26.43
C MET A 441 22.34 -7.47 -26.10
N ALA A 442 23.17 -8.29 -25.43
CA ALA A 442 24.50 -7.87 -24.96
C ALA A 442 25.68 -8.40 -25.79
N SER A 443 25.47 -9.33 -26.73
CA SER A 443 26.54 -9.77 -27.65
C SER A 443 25.95 -10.20 -28.97
N ASN A 444 26.07 -9.36 -29.98
CA ASN A 444 25.86 -9.73 -31.39
C ASN A 444 27.00 -10.66 -31.84
N SER A 445 26.94 -11.93 -31.50
CA SER A 445 27.83 -12.94 -32.07
C SER A 445 27.23 -13.38 -33.41
N ILE A 446 27.80 -12.90 -34.47
CA ILE A 446 27.53 -13.35 -35.86
C ILE A 446 28.64 -14.28 -36.27
N ASP A 447 28.28 -15.36 -37.03
CA ASP A 447 29.25 -16.21 -37.69
C ASP A 447 29.94 -15.48 -38.86
N ALA A 448 30.96 -16.09 -39.44
CA ALA A 448 31.69 -15.55 -40.59
C ALA A 448 30.84 -15.28 -41.84
N PHE A 449 29.56 -15.71 -41.84
CA PHE A 449 28.59 -15.52 -42.90
C PHE A 449 27.47 -14.54 -42.53
N GLY A 450 27.55 -13.88 -41.37
CA GLY A 450 26.55 -12.90 -40.91
C GLY A 450 25.32 -13.51 -40.24
N ASN A 451 25.33 -14.83 -39.90
CA ASN A 451 24.23 -15.46 -39.20
C ASN A 451 24.35 -15.26 -37.67
N ASN A 452 23.23 -15.00 -37.04
CA ASN A 452 23.16 -14.80 -35.60
C ASN A 452 23.34 -16.11 -34.86
N LEU A 453 24.45 -16.32 -34.16
CA LEU A 453 24.80 -17.57 -33.46
C LEU A 453 23.92 -17.87 -32.24
N ASN A 454 23.11 -16.92 -31.79
CA ASN A 454 22.27 -17.03 -30.60
C ASN A 454 20.76 -17.11 -30.93
N LYS A 455 20.41 -17.65 -32.10
CA LYS A 455 19.01 -17.81 -32.47
C LYS A 455 18.49 -19.16 -31.97
N GLU A 456 17.73 -19.16 -30.90
CA GLU A 456 16.95 -20.33 -30.47
C GLU A 456 15.53 -20.26 -31.04
N THR A 457 15.15 -21.30 -31.76
CA THR A 457 13.78 -21.46 -32.25
C THR A 457 13.01 -22.29 -31.25
N THR A 458 12.12 -21.68 -30.49
CA THR A 458 11.25 -22.36 -29.52
C THR A 458 9.87 -22.62 -30.11
N VAL A 459 9.38 -23.85 -30.04
CA VAL A 459 7.98 -24.18 -30.34
C VAL A 459 7.12 -23.60 -29.23
N THR A 460 6.33 -22.58 -29.55
CA THR A 460 5.50 -21.88 -28.57
C THR A 460 4.07 -22.39 -28.52
N SER A 461 3.56 -22.99 -29.59
CA SER A 461 2.28 -23.68 -29.59
C SER A 461 2.25 -24.87 -30.53
N PHE A 462 1.48 -25.87 -30.15
CA PHE A 462 1.29 -27.09 -30.87
C PHE A 462 -0.19 -27.49 -30.85
N PHE A 463 -0.71 -27.92 -32.00
CA PHE A 463 -2.01 -28.54 -32.14
C PHE A 463 -1.91 -29.74 -33.04
N TYR A 464 -2.50 -30.87 -32.63
CA TYR A 464 -2.66 -32.06 -33.45
C TYR A 464 -4.05 -32.64 -33.26
N SER A 465 -4.75 -32.94 -34.32
CA SER A 465 -5.97 -33.73 -34.30
C SER A 465 -5.94 -34.81 -35.35
N LYS A 466 -6.56 -35.94 -35.06
CA LYS A 466 -6.65 -37.10 -35.99
C LYS A 466 -8.04 -37.72 -35.93
N ASP A 467 -8.59 -37.97 -37.09
CA ASP A 467 -9.79 -38.77 -37.27
C ASP A 467 -9.44 -40.25 -37.18
N LEU A 468 -10.20 -40.99 -36.40
CA LEU A 468 -10.08 -42.42 -36.17
C LEU A 468 -11.15 -43.17 -36.98
N PHE A 469 -11.23 -44.50 -36.80
CA PHE A 469 -12.31 -45.30 -37.37
C PHE A 469 -13.68 -44.83 -36.85
N ASP A 470 -14.73 -44.99 -37.62
CA ASP A 470 -16.12 -44.67 -37.30
C ASP A 470 -16.36 -43.18 -36.95
N GLN A 471 -15.65 -42.22 -37.61
CA GLN A 471 -15.79 -40.78 -37.42
C GLN A 471 -15.47 -40.29 -35.99
N GLN A 472 -14.82 -41.12 -35.18
CA GLN A 472 -14.26 -40.69 -33.93
C GLN A 472 -13.03 -39.81 -34.20
N SER A 473 -12.73 -38.88 -33.28
CA SER A 473 -11.53 -38.05 -33.41
C SER A 473 -10.94 -37.70 -32.04
N PHE A 474 -9.64 -37.47 -32.01
CA PHE A 474 -9.00 -36.92 -30.83
C PHE A 474 -8.16 -35.69 -31.18
N ALA A 475 -7.87 -34.85 -30.18
CA ALA A 475 -6.99 -33.73 -30.33
C ALA A 475 -6.08 -33.54 -29.13
N LEU A 476 -4.89 -33.05 -29.39
CA LEU A 476 -3.90 -32.60 -28.43
C LEU A 476 -3.54 -31.14 -28.72
N GLY A 477 -3.51 -30.31 -27.70
CA GLY A 477 -3.10 -28.93 -27.81
C GLY A 477 -2.10 -28.54 -26.72
N MET A 478 -1.12 -27.75 -27.07
CA MET A 478 -0.17 -27.13 -26.17
C MET A 478 -0.08 -25.64 -26.55
N ASN A 479 -0.36 -24.76 -25.60
CA ASN A 479 -0.39 -23.30 -25.81
C ASN A 479 -1.25 -22.88 -27.02
N THR A 480 -2.39 -23.51 -27.21
CA THR A 480 -3.26 -23.27 -28.35
C THR A 480 -4.72 -23.14 -27.97
N ASN A 481 -5.52 -22.47 -28.81
CA ASN A 481 -6.93 -22.24 -28.59
C ASN A 481 -7.75 -23.50 -28.76
N THR A 482 -8.69 -23.76 -27.87
CA THR A 482 -9.65 -24.86 -27.93
C THR A 482 -10.62 -24.79 -29.13
N ASN A 483 -10.82 -23.61 -29.72
CA ASN A 483 -11.66 -23.41 -30.91
C ASN A 483 -11.18 -24.22 -32.15
N ARG A 484 -9.93 -24.72 -32.13
CA ARG A 484 -9.43 -25.64 -33.17
C ARG A 484 -10.10 -27.01 -33.16
N PHE A 485 -10.78 -27.38 -32.07
CA PHE A 485 -11.46 -28.66 -31.94
C PHE A 485 -12.92 -28.53 -31.52
N PHE A 486 -13.26 -27.49 -30.77
CA PHE A 486 -14.59 -27.18 -30.24
C PHE A 486 -15.19 -25.93 -30.90
N GLY A 487 -16.48 -25.72 -30.73
CA GLY A 487 -17.16 -24.49 -31.09
C GLY A 487 -17.12 -24.18 -32.57
N PHE A 488 -16.29 -23.23 -32.98
CA PHE A 488 -16.17 -22.79 -34.38
C PHE A 488 -15.13 -23.58 -35.23
N ALA A 489 -14.64 -24.71 -34.76
CA ALA A 489 -13.73 -25.55 -35.54
C ALA A 489 -14.31 -25.81 -36.95
N ASP A 490 -13.45 -25.81 -37.96
CA ASP A 490 -13.81 -25.97 -39.38
C ASP A 490 -14.67 -24.86 -39.98
N THR A 491 -14.74 -23.69 -39.33
CA THR A 491 -15.39 -22.49 -39.89
C THR A 491 -14.35 -21.37 -40.10
N PRO A 492 -14.65 -20.35 -40.90
CA PRO A 492 -13.74 -19.19 -41.04
C PRO A 492 -13.50 -18.43 -39.74
N PHE A 493 -14.33 -18.61 -38.70
CA PHE A 493 -14.20 -18.02 -37.37
C PHE A 493 -13.24 -18.81 -36.45
N GLU A 494 -12.76 -19.98 -36.83
CA GLU A 494 -11.70 -20.71 -36.13
C GLU A 494 -10.41 -19.85 -36.03
N TYR A 495 -10.14 -19.07 -37.07
CA TYR A 495 -9.00 -18.16 -37.20
C TYR A 495 -9.46 -16.74 -37.45
N SER A 496 -10.39 -16.23 -36.65
CA SER A 496 -10.89 -14.87 -36.82
C SER A 496 -9.72 -13.87 -36.81
N GLY A 497 -9.59 -13.10 -37.89
CA GLY A 497 -8.55 -12.05 -38.00
C GLY A 497 -8.85 -10.79 -37.19
N PHE A 498 -9.78 -10.87 -36.24
CA PHE A 498 -10.17 -9.78 -35.38
C PHE A 498 -9.10 -9.50 -34.34
N ILE A 499 -8.85 -8.22 -34.02
CA ILE A 499 -7.96 -7.77 -32.93
C ILE A 499 -8.51 -8.25 -31.58
N ALA A 500 -9.81 -8.10 -31.40
CA ALA A 500 -10.53 -8.70 -30.28
C ALA A 500 -10.60 -10.22 -30.47
N ARG A 501 -9.42 -10.88 -30.57
CA ARG A 501 -9.27 -12.32 -30.78
C ARG A 501 -10.17 -13.16 -29.90
N LYS A 502 -10.58 -12.62 -28.74
CA LYS A 502 -11.44 -13.28 -27.76
C LYS A 502 -12.94 -13.16 -28.05
N ALA A 503 -13.35 -12.38 -29.07
CA ALA A 503 -14.77 -12.15 -29.33
C ALA A 503 -15.55 -13.45 -29.59
N PHE A 504 -14.95 -14.42 -30.27
CA PHE A 504 -15.55 -15.71 -30.60
C PHE A 504 -14.97 -16.88 -29.82
N ASP A 505 -14.03 -16.65 -28.94
CA ASP A 505 -13.50 -17.67 -28.04
C ASP A 505 -14.50 -17.94 -26.90
N ASN A 506 -14.34 -19.06 -26.20
CA ASN A 506 -15.03 -19.27 -24.96
C ASN A 506 -14.31 -18.47 -23.86
N PRO A 507 -14.92 -17.43 -23.27
CA PRO A 507 -14.23 -16.55 -22.35
C PRO A 507 -13.77 -17.27 -21.06
N TYR A 508 -14.42 -18.36 -20.67
CA TYR A 508 -14.06 -19.14 -19.49
C TYR A 508 -12.85 -20.06 -19.72
N LEU A 509 -12.51 -20.34 -20.98
CA LEU A 509 -11.36 -21.13 -21.38
C LEU A 509 -10.21 -20.28 -21.93
N GLY A 510 -10.46 -19.01 -22.23
CA GLY A 510 -9.53 -18.08 -22.87
C GLY A 510 -8.83 -17.12 -21.93
N PHE A 511 -8.86 -17.34 -20.61
CA PHE A 511 -8.23 -16.43 -19.66
C PHE A 511 -6.71 -16.30 -19.85
N GLU A 512 -6.07 -17.27 -20.54
CA GLU A 512 -4.63 -17.25 -20.78
C GLU A 512 -4.19 -17.85 -22.13
N SER A 513 -3.03 -17.43 -22.59
CA SER A 513 -2.46 -17.82 -23.89
C SER A 513 -1.76 -19.18 -23.90
N SER A 514 -1.62 -19.86 -22.76
CA SER A 514 -0.84 -21.09 -22.61
C SER A 514 -1.68 -22.23 -22.04
N GLN A 515 -2.51 -22.85 -22.87
CA GLN A 515 -3.35 -23.98 -22.45
C GLN A 515 -2.88 -25.25 -23.08
N ASN A 516 -2.75 -26.30 -22.26
CA ASN A 516 -2.60 -27.67 -22.72
C ASN A 516 -3.96 -28.35 -22.65
N PHE A 517 -4.38 -29.01 -23.68
CA PHE A 517 -5.62 -29.77 -23.68
C PHE A 517 -5.52 -31.13 -24.35
N PHE A 518 -6.34 -32.05 -23.89
CA PHE A 518 -6.66 -33.30 -24.55
C PHE A 518 -8.17 -33.35 -24.79
N ALA A 519 -8.58 -33.72 -25.97
CA ALA A 519 -9.99 -33.85 -26.30
C ALA A 519 -10.24 -35.13 -27.14
N TYR A 520 -11.43 -35.68 -26.95
CA TYR A 520 -11.94 -36.81 -27.69
C TYR A 520 -13.37 -36.53 -28.14
N ALA A 521 -13.72 -36.98 -29.35
CA ALA A 521 -15.05 -36.84 -29.88
C ALA A 521 -15.52 -38.10 -30.55
N THR A 522 -16.83 -38.32 -30.48
CA THR A 522 -17.51 -39.46 -31.11
C THR A 522 -18.81 -39.00 -31.79
N PRO A 523 -19.23 -39.61 -32.88
CA PRO A 523 -20.50 -39.31 -33.51
C PRO A 523 -21.67 -39.77 -32.63
N LEU A 524 -22.77 -38.97 -32.68
CA LEU A 524 -24.04 -39.29 -32.04
C LEU A 524 -25.10 -39.31 -33.15
N GLY A 525 -25.32 -40.49 -33.79
CA GLY A 525 -26.11 -40.60 -34.98
C GLY A 525 -25.48 -39.94 -36.22
N ASN A 526 -26.27 -39.59 -37.24
CA ASN A 526 -25.73 -39.20 -38.55
C ASN A 526 -25.27 -37.74 -38.68
N LYS A 527 -25.62 -36.88 -37.71
CA LYS A 527 -25.38 -35.42 -37.83
C LYS A 527 -24.78 -34.77 -36.60
N TRP A 528 -24.80 -35.44 -35.48
CA TRP A 528 -24.33 -34.89 -34.19
C TRP A 528 -23.01 -35.51 -33.79
N ARG A 529 -22.24 -34.75 -33.06
CA ARG A 529 -20.95 -35.14 -32.49
C ARG A 529 -20.93 -34.73 -31.00
N VAL A 530 -20.54 -35.63 -30.14
CA VAL A 530 -20.25 -35.33 -28.73
C VAL A 530 -18.74 -35.29 -28.57
N ALA A 531 -18.23 -34.23 -28.02
CA ALA A 531 -16.81 -34.07 -27.67
C ALA A 531 -16.65 -33.82 -26.18
N ALA A 532 -15.60 -34.39 -25.60
CA ALA A 532 -15.19 -34.09 -24.24
C ALA A 532 -13.73 -33.68 -24.21
N GLY A 533 -13.35 -32.75 -23.36
CA GLY A 533 -11.99 -32.29 -23.21
C GLY A 533 -11.61 -31.92 -21.79
N VAL A 534 -10.35 -32.09 -21.47
CA VAL A 534 -9.72 -31.65 -20.26
C VAL A 534 -8.62 -30.63 -20.58
N LEU A 535 -8.58 -29.56 -19.87
CA LEU A 535 -7.61 -28.50 -20.05
C LEU A 535 -6.85 -28.29 -18.74
N ASN A 536 -5.57 -28.03 -18.88
CA ASN A 536 -4.72 -27.66 -17.76
C ASN A 536 -3.78 -26.54 -18.22
N ASN A 537 -3.67 -25.54 -17.37
CA ASN A 537 -2.61 -24.56 -17.49
C ASN A 537 -1.66 -24.77 -16.31
N SER A 538 -0.53 -25.39 -16.54
CA SER A 538 0.56 -25.52 -15.59
C SER A 538 1.67 -24.55 -15.97
N ASP A 539 1.58 -23.29 -15.56
CA ASP A 539 2.63 -22.36 -15.93
C ASP A 539 3.80 -22.42 -14.94
N THR A 540 4.86 -23.04 -15.38
CA THR A 540 6.18 -23.01 -14.74
C THR A 540 7.12 -21.99 -15.41
N ILE A 541 6.64 -21.20 -16.36
CA ILE A 541 7.47 -20.21 -17.06
C ILE A 541 7.19 -18.82 -16.55
N SER A 542 7.92 -18.44 -15.48
CA SER A 542 8.07 -17.05 -15.12
C SER A 542 8.86 -16.31 -16.22
N ARG A 543 8.20 -15.58 -17.11
CA ARG A 543 8.89 -14.61 -17.95
C ARG A 543 9.34 -13.45 -17.08
N GLN A 544 10.60 -13.45 -16.67
CA GLN A 544 11.30 -12.28 -16.18
C GLN A 544 11.45 -11.29 -17.34
N SER A 545 10.64 -10.24 -17.34
CA SER A 545 10.92 -9.03 -18.11
C SER A 545 11.80 -8.15 -17.22
N THR A 546 13.10 -8.19 -17.44
CA THR A 546 14.04 -7.23 -16.85
C THR A 546 13.88 -5.89 -17.54
N SER A 547 13.01 -5.05 -17.03
CA SER A 547 13.10 -3.61 -17.26
C SER A 547 13.94 -2.99 -16.13
N VAL A 548 14.68 -1.93 -16.44
CA VAL A 548 15.63 -1.21 -15.57
C VAL A 548 14.98 -0.65 -14.27
N SER A 549 13.71 -0.94 -14.00
CA SER A 549 12.93 -0.45 -12.86
C SER A 549 12.08 -1.53 -12.17
N GLY A 550 12.63 -2.71 -11.90
CA GLY A 550 12.02 -3.66 -10.98
C GLY A 550 11.26 -4.83 -11.63
N GLU A 551 11.42 -5.99 -11.04
CA GLU A 551 10.79 -7.25 -11.44
C GLU A 551 9.26 -7.18 -11.38
N TYR A 552 8.60 -7.28 -12.52
CA TYR A 552 7.17 -7.59 -12.60
C TYR A 552 7.00 -9.11 -12.63
N ARG A 553 6.61 -9.69 -11.51
CA ARG A 553 6.07 -11.06 -11.49
C ARG A 553 4.58 -10.98 -11.84
N SER A 554 4.21 -11.33 -13.06
CA SER A 554 2.81 -11.65 -13.36
C SER A 554 2.50 -13.00 -12.72
N TYR A 555 1.69 -13.01 -11.69
CA TYR A 555 1.15 -14.22 -11.10
C TYR A 555 -0.02 -14.67 -11.97
N GLN A 556 0.08 -15.85 -12.55
CA GLN A 556 -1.02 -16.46 -13.32
C GLN A 556 -1.59 -17.62 -12.51
N PRO A 557 -2.91 -17.67 -12.28
CA PRO A 557 -3.51 -18.76 -11.53
C PRO A 557 -3.43 -20.07 -12.33
N ASN A 558 -3.11 -21.17 -11.64
CA ASN A 558 -3.26 -22.49 -12.23
C ASN A 558 -4.74 -22.77 -12.53
N LEU A 559 -5.04 -23.13 -13.78
CA LEU A 559 -6.38 -23.36 -14.25
C LEU A 559 -6.54 -24.81 -14.67
N ASN A 560 -7.58 -25.46 -14.18
CA ASN A 560 -8.04 -26.77 -14.64
C ASN A 560 -9.48 -26.63 -15.15
N ALA A 561 -9.76 -27.14 -16.36
CA ALA A 561 -11.10 -27.08 -16.91
C ALA A 561 -11.51 -28.41 -17.53
N ASN A 562 -12.81 -28.70 -17.46
CA ASN A 562 -13.47 -29.79 -18.11
C ASN A 562 -14.57 -29.22 -19.04
N LEU A 563 -14.70 -29.83 -20.23
CA LEU A 563 -15.63 -29.38 -21.27
C LEU A 563 -16.32 -30.57 -21.89
N ILE A 564 -17.63 -30.48 -22.06
CA ILE A 564 -18.43 -31.38 -22.89
C ILE A 564 -19.18 -30.54 -23.91
N GLU A 565 -19.14 -30.92 -25.17
CA GLU A 565 -19.80 -30.23 -26.29
C GLU A 565 -20.66 -31.17 -27.09
N LEU A 566 -21.87 -30.77 -27.38
CA LEU A 566 -22.74 -31.32 -28.38
C LEU A 566 -22.71 -30.43 -29.61
N SER A 567 -22.25 -30.88 -30.74
CA SER A 567 -22.16 -30.10 -31.96
C SER A 567 -22.79 -30.81 -33.17
N ASN A 568 -23.30 -29.97 -34.08
CA ASN A 568 -23.82 -30.39 -35.39
C ASN A 568 -23.08 -29.59 -36.46
N SER A 569 -22.46 -30.25 -37.40
CA SER A 569 -21.73 -29.58 -38.48
C SER A 569 -22.29 -30.06 -39.82
N GLN A 570 -22.81 -29.11 -40.59
CA GLN A 570 -23.30 -29.27 -41.95
C GLN A 570 -22.54 -28.31 -42.86
N GLU A 571 -22.59 -28.50 -44.20
CA GLU A 571 -21.85 -27.68 -45.15
C GLU A 571 -22.05 -26.17 -44.98
N ASN A 572 -23.28 -25.74 -44.61
CA ASN A 572 -23.66 -24.34 -44.52
C ASN A 572 -23.98 -23.90 -43.10
N ASN A 573 -23.87 -24.76 -42.12
CA ASN A 573 -24.21 -24.41 -40.74
C ASN A 573 -23.40 -25.22 -39.75
N LYS A 574 -22.92 -24.58 -38.73
CA LYS A 574 -22.33 -25.21 -37.54
C LYS A 574 -23.01 -24.69 -36.29
N PHE A 575 -23.46 -25.61 -35.46
CA PHE A 575 -24.05 -25.38 -34.17
C PHE A 575 -23.24 -26.11 -33.08
N ALA A 576 -22.96 -25.48 -31.95
CA ALA A 576 -22.28 -26.12 -30.84
C ALA A 576 -22.87 -25.62 -29.51
N LEU A 577 -23.21 -26.55 -28.63
CA LEU A 577 -23.64 -26.31 -27.25
C LEU A 577 -22.62 -26.97 -26.33
N SER A 578 -21.95 -26.17 -25.51
CA SER A 578 -20.91 -26.64 -24.60
C SER A 578 -21.29 -26.38 -23.15
N PHE A 579 -20.96 -27.32 -22.29
CA PHE A 579 -21.03 -27.20 -20.83
C PHE A 579 -19.66 -27.51 -20.25
N GLY A 580 -19.25 -26.76 -19.24
CA GLY A 580 -17.96 -27.01 -18.61
C GLY A 580 -17.85 -26.42 -17.21
N SER A 581 -16.75 -26.78 -16.57
CA SER A 581 -16.33 -26.20 -15.32
C SER A 581 -14.87 -25.79 -15.39
N VAL A 582 -14.55 -24.67 -14.74
CA VAL A 582 -13.19 -24.15 -14.61
C VAL A 582 -12.89 -23.99 -13.12
N THR A 583 -11.78 -24.56 -12.68
CA THR A 583 -11.22 -24.35 -11.34
C THR A 583 -9.96 -23.51 -11.49
N GLU A 584 -9.94 -22.36 -10.87
CA GLU A 584 -8.80 -21.43 -10.82
C GLU A 584 -8.21 -21.46 -9.41
N GLN A 585 -6.92 -21.72 -9.28
CA GLN A 585 -6.21 -21.62 -7.99
C GLN A 585 -5.78 -20.17 -7.77
N THR A 586 -6.07 -19.61 -6.60
CA THR A 586 -5.71 -18.23 -6.20
C THR A 586 -6.27 -17.12 -7.10
N GLY A 587 -7.31 -17.42 -7.87
CA GLY A 587 -7.92 -16.50 -8.82
C GLY A 587 -9.42 -16.71 -9.00
N MET A 588 -10.05 -15.80 -9.74
CA MET A 588 -11.46 -15.86 -10.13
C MET A 588 -11.68 -15.10 -11.43
N LEU A 589 -12.37 -15.73 -12.39
CA LEU A 589 -12.72 -15.15 -13.69
C LEU A 589 -11.51 -14.55 -14.44
N GLY A 590 -10.38 -15.28 -14.41
CA GLY A 590 -9.17 -14.94 -15.15
C GLY A 590 -8.26 -13.92 -14.49
N GLY A 591 -8.45 -13.61 -13.23
CA GLY A 591 -7.59 -12.69 -12.52
C GLY A 591 -7.27 -13.14 -11.10
N SER A 592 -6.10 -12.77 -10.60
CA SER A 592 -5.69 -12.96 -9.22
C SER A 592 -5.79 -11.63 -8.47
N ALA A 593 -6.37 -11.65 -7.26
CA ALA A 593 -6.23 -10.57 -6.32
C ALA A 593 -5.08 -10.92 -5.36
N GLY A 594 -4.22 -9.97 -5.07
CA GLY A 594 -3.12 -10.16 -4.12
C GLY A 594 -3.62 -10.52 -2.73
N SER A 595 -2.72 -10.98 -1.86
CA SER A 595 -3.02 -11.58 -0.57
C SER A 595 -4.01 -10.81 0.31
N LEU A 596 -3.99 -9.47 0.28
CA LEU A 596 -4.85 -8.64 1.15
C LEU A 596 -6.33 -8.73 0.79
N PHE A 597 -6.66 -8.73 -0.52
CA PHE A 597 -8.01 -8.87 -1.05
C PHE A 597 -8.18 -10.18 -1.82
N GLY A 598 -7.35 -11.16 -1.53
CA GLY A 598 -7.43 -12.48 -2.15
C GLY A 598 -8.78 -13.15 -1.88
N ILE A 599 -9.44 -13.64 -2.93
CA ILE A 599 -10.81 -14.14 -2.81
C ILE A 599 -10.81 -15.54 -2.22
N THR A 600 -9.82 -16.37 -2.55
CA THR A 600 -9.85 -17.78 -2.15
C THR A 600 -8.54 -18.50 -2.48
N GLU A 601 -8.41 -19.71 -1.93
CA GLU A 601 -7.38 -20.65 -2.40
C GLU A 601 -7.75 -21.23 -3.78
N SER A 602 -9.05 -21.34 -4.11
CA SER A 602 -9.53 -21.74 -5.44
C SER A 602 -10.96 -21.25 -5.70
N SER A 603 -11.29 -20.91 -6.94
CA SER A 603 -12.68 -20.65 -7.38
C SER A 603 -13.13 -21.68 -8.42
N ASN A 604 -14.43 -21.95 -8.44
CA ASN A 604 -15.04 -22.88 -9.40
C ASN A 604 -16.14 -22.15 -10.18
N THR A 605 -15.98 -22.08 -11.51
CA THR A 605 -16.95 -21.47 -12.42
C THR A 605 -17.55 -22.55 -13.31
N MET A 606 -18.85 -22.73 -13.25
CA MET A 606 -19.63 -23.55 -14.18
C MET A 606 -20.11 -22.66 -15.31
N PHE A 607 -19.99 -23.11 -16.56
CA PHE A 607 -20.39 -22.32 -17.72
C PHE A 607 -21.17 -23.12 -18.75
N MET A 608 -21.96 -22.40 -19.54
CA MET A 608 -22.63 -22.85 -20.73
C MET A 608 -22.29 -21.92 -21.90
N SER A 609 -21.99 -22.46 -23.04
CA SER A 609 -21.65 -21.72 -24.27
C SER A 609 -22.50 -22.23 -25.43
N LEU A 610 -23.17 -21.32 -26.12
CA LEU A 610 -23.93 -21.59 -27.33
C LEU A 610 -23.27 -20.84 -28.48
N LYS A 611 -22.92 -21.56 -29.56
CA LYS A 611 -22.28 -21.01 -30.74
C LYS A 611 -22.99 -21.47 -32.00
N ASN A 612 -23.14 -20.57 -32.97
CA ASN A 612 -23.66 -20.88 -34.30
C ASN A 612 -22.85 -20.11 -35.33
N ALA A 613 -22.52 -20.78 -36.42
CA ALA A 613 -21.98 -20.17 -37.62
C ALA A 613 -22.80 -20.65 -38.83
N THR A 614 -23.31 -19.74 -39.64
CA THR A 614 -24.18 -20.01 -40.78
C THR A 614 -23.65 -19.30 -42.02
N LYS A 615 -23.56 -20.03 -43.11
CA LYS A 615 -23.19 -19.52 -44.42
C LYS A 615 -24.38 -18.80 -45.05
N LEU A 616 -24.26 -17.50 -45.28
CA LEU A 616 -25.32 -16.65 -45.85
C LEU A 616 -25.24 -16.62 -47.39
N SER A 617 -24.04 -16.72 -47.94
CA SER A 617 -23.79 -16.80 -49.38
C SER A 617 -22.54 -17.65 -49.64
N LYS A 618 -22.14 -17.81 -50.92
CA LYS A 618 -20.97 -18.58 -51.30
C LYS A 618 -19.72 -18.21 -50.49
N ASP A 619 -19.53 -16.93 -50.26
CA ASP A 619 -18.31 -16.37 -49.65
C ASP A 619 -18.59 -15.61 -48.35
N THR A 620 -19.81 -15.62 -47.80
CA THR A 620 -20.18 -14.85 -46.60
C THR A 620 -20.72 -15.76 -45.52
N TRP A 621 -20.17 -15.61 -44.31
CA TRP A 621 -20.57 -16.30 -43.10
C TRP A 621 -21.04 -15.32 -42.04
N PHE A 622 -22.05 -15.72 -41.28
CA PHE A 622 -22.48 -15.06 -40.02
C PHE A 622 -22.20 -15.98 -38.86
N ALA A 623 -21.70 -15.42 -37.75
CA ALA A 623 -21.51 -16.16 -36.50
C ALA A 623 -22.14 -15.44 -35.33
N ALA A 624 -22.63 -16.20 -34.36
CA ALA A 624 -23.14 -15.74 -33.07
C ALA A 624 -22.60 -16.64 -31.95
N SER A 625 -22.26 -16.05 -30.83
CA SER A 625 -21.84 -16.74 -29.62
C SER A 625 -22.49 -16.11 -28.39
N ILE A 626 -22.98 -16.93 -27.46
CA ILE A 626 -23.48 -16.51 -26.15
C ILE A 626 -22.86 -17.44 -25.11
N ASN A 627 -22.30 -16.85 -24.05
CA ASN A 627 -21.69 -17.59 -22.97
C ASN A 627 -22.23 -17.07 -21.65
N ASN A 628 -22.64 -17.99 -20.77
CA ASN A 628 -23.10 -17.68 -19.41
C ASN A 628 -22.33 -18.54 -18.41
N GLY A 629 -21.98 -17.98 -17.26
CA GLY A 629 -21.29 -18.69 -16.21
C GLY A 629 -21.74 -18.29 -14.82
N ILE A 630 -21.58 -19.23 -13.91
CA ILE A 630 -21.83 -19.05 -12.48
C ILE A 630 -20.57 -19.47 -11.75
N THR A 631 -19.89 -18.51 -11.13
CA THR A 631 -18.81 -18.79 -10.18
C THR A 631 -19.45 -19.01 -8.82
N LEU A 632 -19.19 -20.18 -8.25
CA LEU A 632 -19.78 -20.59 -6.99
C LEU A 632 -19.26 -19.74 -5.82
N LYS A 633 -20.13 -19.52 -4.81
CA LYS A 633 -19.77 -18.81 -3.58
C LYS A 633 -18.51 -19.39 -2.95
N ASN A 634 -17.70 -18.52 -2.40
CA ASN A 634 -16.44 -18.90 -1.78
C ASN A 634 -16.13 -18.01 -0.56
N GLY A 635 -15.18 -18.43 0.28
CA GLY A 635 -14.72 -17.68 1.44
C GLY A 635 -13.22 -17.81 1.61
N ASN A 636 -12.59 -16.78 2.20
CA ASN A 636 -11.17 -16.78 2.53
C ASN A 636 -10.97 -16.16 3.91
N GLN A 637 -10.56 -16.98 4.86
CA GLN A 637 -10.36 -16.55 6.25
C GLN A 637 -9.04 -15.75 6.43
N ASN A 638 -8.14 -15.78 5.45
CA ASN A 638 -6.84 -15.12 5.49
C ASN A 638 -6.79 -13.86 4.61
N SER A 639 -7.94 -13.23 4.37
CA SER A 639 -8.10 -12.05 3.51
C SER A 639 -9.12 -11.09 4.13
N LEU A 640 -9.09 -9.85 3.71
CA LEU A 640 -10.15 -8.88 4.03
C LEU A 640 -11.46 -9.18 3.28
N VAL A 641 -11.43 -10.03 2.26
CA VAL A 641 -12.61 -10.60 1.62
C VAL A 641 -13.01 -11.88 2.33
N SER A 642 -13.97 -11.79 3.22
CA SER A 642 -14.41 -12.94 4.02
C SER A 642 -15.21 -13.96 3.21
N SER A 643 -15.98 -13.52 2.20
CA SER A 643 -16.74 -14.41 1.32
C SER A 643 -17.24 -13.72 0.08
N THR A 644 -17.63 -14.52 -0.93
CA THR A 644 -18.40 -14.07 -2.10
C THR A 644 -19.73 -14.82 -2.16
N SER A 645 -20.76 -14.20 -2.75
CA SER A 645 -21.95 -14.90 -3.20
C SER A 645 -21.65 -15.69 -4.48
N ASN A 646 -22.65 -16.40 -5.04
CA ASN A 646 -22.56 -16.84 -6.42
C ASN A 646 -22.47 -15.62 -7.34
N ILE A 647 -21.56 -15.67 -8.34
CA ILE A 647 -21.31 -14.58 -9.27
C ILE A 647 -21.72 -15.03 -10.65
N ASN A 648 -22.70 -14.33 -11.24
CA ASN A 648 -23.13 -14.58 -12.60
C ASN A 648 -22.34 -13.70 -13.56
N SER A 649 -21.93 -14.28 -14.67
CA SER A 649 -21.19 -13.58 -15.73
C SER A 649 -21.70 -14.00 -17.10
N GLN A 650 -21.59 -13.10 -18.08
CA GLN A 650 -22.00 -13.36 -19.44
C GLN A 650 -21.11 -12.65 -20.47
N SER A 651 -21.05 -13.22 -21.68
CA SER A 651 -20.52 -12.55 -22.86
C SER A 651 -21.32 -12.96 -24.09
N TRP A 652 -21.27 -12.15 -25.14
CA TRP A 652 -21.82 -12.51 -26.43
C TRP A 652 -21.04 -11.84 -27.57
N SER A 653 -21.13 -12.42 -28.76
CA SER A 653 -20.54 -11.85 -29.97
C SER A 653 -21.39 -12.16 -31.19
N LEU A 654 -21.41 -11.22 -32.13
CA LEU A 654 -21.97 -11.36 -33.46
C LEU A 654 -20.90 -10.98 -34.47
N GLY A 655 -20.77 -11.72 -35.55
CA GLY A 655 -19.79 -11.43 -36.58
C GLY A 655 -20.27 -11.79 -37.98
N LEU A 656 -19.80 -11.02 -38.93
CA LEU A 656 -19.96 -11.25 -40.37
C LEU A 656 -18.56 -11.31 -40.96
N LEU A 657 -18.32 -12.32 -41.78
CA LEU A 657 -17.04 -12.52 -42.48
C LEU A 657 -17.29 -12.90 -43.91
N SER A 658 -16.72 -12.11 -44.83
CA SER A 658 -16.80 -12.34 -46.25
C SER A 658 -15.40 -12.58 -46.83
N GLU A 659 -15.30 -13.57 -47.71
CA GLU A 659 -14.07 -13.94 -48.41
C GLU A 659 -14.15 -13.52 -49.87
N ASN A 660 -13.03 -13.31 -50.55
CA ASN A 660 -12.93 -12.96 -51.95
C ASN A 660 -13.70 -11.69 -52.36
N VAL A 661 -13.60 -10.66 -51.53
CA VAL A 661 -14.40 -9.41 -51.67
C VAL A 661 -13.76 -8.46 -52.70
N ILE A 662 -12.46 -8.21 -52.59
CA ILE A 662 -11.71 -7.33 -53.49
C ILE A 662 -10.76 -8.13 -54.37
N GLN A 663 -10.13 -9.13 -53.80
CA GLN A 663 -9.24 -10.04 -54.52
C GLN A 663 -9.39 -11.46 -53.99
N LYS A 664 -8.84 -12.45 -54.77
CA LYS A 664 -8.88 -13.85 -54.37
C LYS A 664 -8.18 -14.06 -53.02
N ASN A 665 -8.84 -14.80 -52.12
CA ASN A 665 -8.37 -15.14 -50.77
C ASN A 665 -8.25 -13.93 -49.80
N ASP A 666 -8.78 -12.77 -50.13
CA ASP A 666 -8.93 -11.71 -49.10
C ASP A 666 -10.13 -11.98 -48.17
N ARG A 667 -10.16 -11.33 -47.06
CA ARG A 667 -11.23 -11.41 -46.04
C ARG A 667 -11.56 -10.05 -45.47
N ILE A 668 -12.84 -9.74 -45.42
CA ILE A 668 -13.36 -8.61 -44.64
C ILE A 668 -14.25 -9.13 -43.53
N GLY A 669 -14.07 -8.61 -42.33
CA GLY A 669 -14.83 -9.01 -41.14
C GLY A 669 -15.38 -7.82 -40.37
N PHE A 670 -16.59 -7.98 -39.87
CA PHE A 670 -17.22 -7.05 -38.89
C PHE A 670 -17.62 -7.88 -37.70
N ALA A 671 -17.33 -7.37 -36.50
CA ALA A 671 -17.72 -7.99 -35.25
C ALA A 671 -18.28 -6.95 -34.28
N VAL A 672 -19.32 -7.36 -33.56
CA VAL A 672 -19.82 -6.65 -32.38
C VAL A 672 -19.81 -7.63 -31.23
N SER A 673 -19.16 -7.27 -30.12
CA SER A 673 -19.08 -8.15 -28.97
C SER A 673 -19.23 -7.43 -27.65
N GLN A 674 -19.72 -8.16 -26.68
CA GLN A 674 -19.66 -7.83 -25.28
C GLN A 674 -18.67 -8.79 -24.63
N PRO A 675 -17.51 -8.33 -24.17
CA PRO A 675 -16.58 -9.14 -23.38
C PRO A 675 -17.23 -9.70 -22.12
N LEU A 676 -16.55 -10.65 -21.47
CA LEU A 676 -17.05 -11.25 -20.24
C LEU A 676 -17.34 -10.17 -19.19
N THR A 677 -18.59 -10.08 -18.77
CA THR A 677 -19.11 -9.05 -17.85
C THR A 677 -19.80 -9.75 -16.69
N VAL A 678 -19.54 -9.32 -15.46
CA VAL A 678 -20.25 -9.78 -14.28
C VAL A 678 -21.60 -9.05 -14.21
N THR A 679 -22.68 -9.84 -14.18
CA THR A 679 -24.05 -9.32 -14.19
C THR A 679 -24.69 -9.29 -12.80
N SER A 680 -24.27 -10.16 -11.90
CA SER A 680 -24.69 -10.15 -10.49
C SER A 680 -23.69 -10.88 -9.62
N GLY A 681 -23.75 -10.61 -8.33
CA GLY A 681 -22.91 -11.17 -7.30
C GLY A 681 -22.48 -10.10 -6.30
N SER A 682 -22.00 -10.54 -5.14
CA SER A 682 -21.48 -9.66 -4.11
C SER A 682 -20.24 -10.27 -3.45
N MET A 683 -19.40 -9.42 -2.90
CA MET A 683 -18.36 -9.81 -1.96
C MET A 683 -18.59 -9.17 -0.61
N ASN A 684 -18.27 -9.91 0.45
CA ASN A 684 -18.30 -9.43 1.81
C ASN A 684 -16.88 -9.14 2.25
N LEU A 685 -16.67 -7.93 2.74
CA LEU A 685 -15.40 -7.46 3.28
C LEU A 685 -15.52 -7.30 4.78
N ASP A 686 -14.54 -7.79 5.53
CA ASP A 686 -14.37 -7.51 6.95
C ASP A 686 -13.13 -6.62 7.12
N LEU A 687 -13.39 -5.31 7.16
CA LEU A 687 -12.35 -4.30 7.15
C LEU A 687 -11.98 -3.91 8.59
N PRO A 688 -10.70 -4.02 9.02
CA PRO A 688 -10.27 -3.46 10.28
C PRO A 688 -10.40 -1.93 10.22
N VAL A 689 -11.02 -1.34 11.23
CA VAL A 689 -11.33 0.10 11.29
C VAL A 689 -10.62 0.83 12.43
N GLY A 690 -9.95 0.12 13.32
CA GLY A 690 -9.17 0.70 14.40
C GLY A 690 -8.90 -0.29 15.53
N LEU A 691 -7.89 -0.01 16.35
CA LEU A 691 -7.50 -0.80 17.51
C LEU A 691 -8.08 -0.17 18.79
N ASP A 692 -8.72 -0.99 19.61
CA ASP A 692 -9.06 -0.60 20.98
C ASP A 692 -7.84 -0.83 21.86
N TYR A 693 -7.20 0.25 22.31
CA TYR A 693 -5.95 0.17 23.05
C TYR A 693 -6.10 -0.32 24.50
N ASP A 694 -7.30 -0.23 25.08
CA ASP A 694 -7.56 -0.73 26.42
C ASP A 694 -7.70 -2.24 26.44
N SER A 695 -8.38 -2.80 25.45
CA SER A 695 -8.59 -4.25 25.30
C SER A 695 -7.55 -4.94 24.40
N GLY A 696 -6.83 -4.20 23.58
CA GLY A 696 -5.95 -4.75 22.55
C GLY A 696 -6.69 -5.44 21.39
N ILE A 697 -8.00 -5.17 21.24
CA ILE A 697 -8.85 -5.83 20.25
C ILE A 697 -9.03 -4.95 19.03
N MET A 698 -8.78 -5.51 17.82
CA MET A 698 -9.08 -4.85 16.55
C MET A 698 -10.60 -4.82 16.33
N LYS A 699 -11.11 -3.64 15.98
CA LYS A 699 -12.51 -3.43 15.57
C LYS A 699 -12.65 -3.65 14.07
N TYR A 700 -13.74 -4.32 13.65
CA TYR A 700 -14.03 -4.60 12.23
C TYR A 700 -15.36 -4.01 11.81
N GLN A 701 -15.42 -3.59 10.55
CA GLN A 701 -16.64 -3.21 9.87
C GLN A 701 -16.89 -4.18 8.70
N SER A 702 -17.99 -4.93 8.77
CA SER A 702 -18.40 -5.79 7.66
C SER A 702 -19.17 -4.97 6.61
N ARG A 703 -18.83 -5.16 5.34
CA ARG A 703 -19.51 -4.54 4.18
C ARG A 703 -19.76 -5.56 3.11
N SER A 704 -20.94 -5.50 2.49
CA SER A 704 -21.26 -6.27 1.28
C SER A 704 -21.23 -5.33 0.07
N ILE A 705 -20.45 -5.69 -0.95
CA ILE A 705 -20.26 -4.87 -2.14
C ILE A 705 -20.75 -5.64 -3.35
N SER A 706 -21.53 -4.96 -4.22
CA SER A 706 -21.92 -5.54 -5.50
C SER A 706 -20.71 -5.71 -6.40
N MET A 707 -20.58 -6.88 -7.02
CA MET A 707 -19.59 -7.17 -8.06
C MET A 707 -20.15 -6.98 -9.47
N ALA A 708 -21.46 -6.65 -9.59
CA ALA A 708 -22.03 -6.35 -10.88
C ALA A 708 -21.34 -5.14 -11.52
N SER A 709 -21.03 -5.25 -12.80
CA SER A 709 -20.43 -4.16 -13.57
C SER A 709 -21.34 -2.93 -13.59
N THR A 710 -20.77 -1.74 -13.45
CA THR A 710 -21.52 -0.47 -13.43
C THR A 710 -21.97 -0.03 -14.82
N SER A 711 -21.34 -0.54 -15.86
CA SER A 711 -21.69 -0.36 -17.27
C SER A 711 -21.39 -1.63 -18.06
N THR A 712 -21.67 -1.64 -19.33
CA THR A 712 -21.38 -2.77 -20.22
C THR A 712 -20.43 -2.33 -21.31
N GLU A 713 -19.28 -2.99 -21.40
CA GLU A 713 -18.34 -2.82 -22.50
C GLU A 713 -18.98 -3.35 -23.80
N ARG A 714 -18.78 -2.64 -24.89
CA ARG A 714 -19.15 -3.07 -26.25
C ARG A 714 -18.03 -2.74 -27.21
N ASP A 715 -17.59 -3.76 -27.92
CA ASP A 715 -16.54 -3.68 -28.90
C ASP A 715 -17.13 -3.77 -30.30
N PHE A 716 -16.73 -2.83 -31.14
CA PHE A 716 -17.09 -2.79 -32.56
C PHE A 716 -15.79 -2.88 -33.35
N GLU A 717 -15.64 -3.96 -34.13
CA GLU A 717 -14.42 -4.19 -34.88
C GLU A 717 -14.69 -4.41 -36.35
N MET A 718 -13.85 -3.78 -37.17
CA MET A 718 -13.74 -4.06 -38.61
C MET A 718 -12.33 -4.53 -38.90
N SER A 719 -12.19 -5.62 -39.64
CA SER A 719 -10.91 -6.15 -40.07
C SER A 719 -10.89 -6.44 -41.57
N TYR A 720 -9.77 -6.14 -42.20
CA TYR A 720 -9.51 -6.54 -43.59
C TYR A 720 -8.15 -7.22 -43.66
N ARG A 721 -8.12 -8.38 -44.29
CA ARG A 721 -6.89 -9.15 -44.50
C ARG A 721 -6.77 -9.55 -45.97
N MET A 722 -5.63 -9.29 -46.57
CA MET A 722 -5.33 -9.67 -47.93
C MET A 722 -3.97 -10.35 -48.03
N PRO A 723 -3.84 -11.42 -48.86
CA PRO A 723 -2.54 -11.96 -49.24
C PRO A 723 -1.83 -10.92 -50.14
N THR A 724 -0.58 -10.63 -49.87
CA THR A 724 0.27 -9.75 -50.67
C THR A 724 1.28 -10.57 -51.54
N SER A 725 1.54 -11.80 -51.13
CA SER A 725 2.27 -12.83 -51.89
C SER A 725 1.89 -14.21 -51.38
N GLU A 726 2.48 -15.28 -51.95
CA GLU A 726 2.28 -16.64 -51.44
C GLU A 726 2.69 -16.79 -49.97
N ASN A 727 3.65 -15.98 -49.54
CA ASN A 727 4.22 -16.01 -48.18
C ASN A 727 4.00 -14.75 -47.40
N ALA A 728 3.09 -13.84 -47.80
CA ALA A 728 2.87 -12.60 -47.05
C ALA A 728 1.41 -12.18 -47.06
N ASN A 729 0.97 -11.63 -45.90
CA ASN A 729 -0.35 -11.06 -45.73
C ASN A 729 -0.29 -9.66 -45.12
N LEU A 730 -1.14 -8.76 -45.59
CA LEU A 730 -1.45 -7.48 -44.96
C LEU A 730 -2.77 -7.61 -44.20
N ALA A 731 -2.80 -7.19 -42.98
CA ALA A 731 -4.02 -7.09 -42.19
C ALA A 731 -4.18 -5.65 -41.62
N ILE A 732 -5.37 -5.11 -41.79
CA ILE A 732 -5.77 -3.80 -41.26
C ILE A 732 -6.96 -4.03 -40.38
N SER A 733 -6.96 -3.46 -39.17
CA SER A 733 -8.10 -3.55 -38.26
C SER A 733 -8.35 -2.21 -37.56
N ALA A 734 -9.64 -1.92 -37.34
CA ALA A 734 -10.12 -0.80 -36.56
C ALA A 734 -11.04 -1.33 -35.46
N LEU A 735 -10.78 -0.99 -34.23
CA LEU A 735 -11.54 -1.38 -33.05
C LEU A 735 -12.00 -0.13 -32.31
N TYR A 736 -13.30 -0.04 -32.03
CA TYR A 736 -13.90 0.95 -31.14
C TYR A 736 -14.48 0.25 -29.92
N ARG A 737 -14.00 0.61 -28.75
CA ARG A 737 -14.43 0.08 -27.46
C ARG A 737 -15.22 1.14 -26.71
N MET A 738 -16.47 0.84 -26.42
CA MET A 738 -17.39 1.67 -25.63
C MET A 738 -17.37 1.15 -24.18
N ASN A 739 -17.23 2.04 -23.21
CA ASN A 739 -17.12 1.71 -21.78
C ASN A 739 -16.09 0.59 -21.52
N PRO A 740 -14.81 0.78 -21.90
CA PRO A 740 -13.79 -0.24 -21.69
C PRO A 740 -13.76 -0.75 -20.27
N GLU A 741 -13.51 -2.04 -20.11
CA GLU A 741 -13.49 -2.72 -18.80
C GLU A 741 -14.86 -2.67 -18.07
N SER A 742 -15.95 -2.49 -18.81
CA SER A 742 -17.31 -2.37 -18.26
C SER A 742 -17.44 -1.32 -17.15
N ASN A 743 -16.68 -0.24 -17.28
CA ASN A 743 -16.67 0.89 -16.34
C ASN A 743 -17.15 2.18 -17.03
N ALA A 744 -18.22 2.78 -16.51
CA ALA A 744 -18.79 4.01 -17.05
C ALA A 744 -17.86 5.25 -16.94
N MET A 745 -16.83 5.18 -16.10
CA MET A 745 -15.86 6.27 -15.93
C MET A 745 -14.71 6.19 -16.93
N ASN A 746 -14.53 5.06 -17.63
CA ASN A 746 -13.49 4.92 -18.63
C ASN A 746 -13.90 5.60 -19.92
N THR A 747 -13.00 6.34 -20.54
CA THR A 747 -13.24 6.95 -21.84
C THR A 747 -13.20 5.91 -22.94
N ASP A 748 -14.08 6.06 -23.93
CA ASP A 748 -14.09 5.20 -25.12
C ASP A 748 -12.74 5.18 -25.82
N GLN A 749 -12.37 4.00 -26.31
CA GLN A 749 -11.08 3.76 -26.93
C GLN A 749 -11.22 3.48 -28.42
N LYS A 750 -10.28 3.99 -29.21
CA LYS A 750 -10.16 3.73 -30.64
C LYS A 750 -8.78 3.17 -30.92
N VAL A 751 -8.73 1.97 -31.49
CA VAL A 751 -7.48 1.28 -31.84
C VAL A 751 -7.48 1.03 -33.34
N PHE A 752 -6.44 1.46 -34.01
CA PHE A 752 -6.21 1.20 -35.42
C PHE A 752 -4.89 0.48 -35.58
N THR A 753 -4.88 -0.64 -36.33
CA THR A 753 -3.69 -1.46 -36.50
C THR A 753 -3.48 -1.82 -37.96
N VAL A 754 -2.25 -1.83 -38.38
CA VAL A 754 -1.81 -2.32 -39.70
C VAL A 754 -0.69 -3.33 -39.48
N PHE A 755 -0.88 -4.54 -39.97
CA PHE A 755 0.11 -5.60 -39.84
C PHE A 755 0.52 -6.08 -41.23
N TRP A 756 1.79 -6.23 -41.41
CA TRP A 756 2.35 -6.93 -42.53
C TRP A 756 3.17 -8.13 -42.02
N ARG A 757 2.77 -9.32 -42.38
CA ARG A 757 3.48 -10.54 -42.03
C ARG A 757 4.05 -11.20 -43.27
N ASN A 758 5.31 -11.55 -43.20
CA ASN A 758 6.00 -12.36 -44.23
C ASN A 758 6.47 -13.66 -43.58
N TRP A 759 6.23 -14.77 -44.28
CA TRP A 759 6.71 -16.11 -43.89
C TRP A 759 7.88 -16.48 -44.78
N PHE A 760 9.03 -16.71 -44.18
CA PHE A 760 10.22 -17.17 -44.89
C PHE A 760 10.31 -18.69 -44.91
#